data_f3a4db696c819b15b2ca490ac9f74e9f
#
_entry.id   f3a4db696c819b15b2ca490ac9f74e9f
#
_cell.length_a   1.000
_cell.length_b   1.000
_cell.length_c   1.000
_cell.angle_alpha   90.00
_cell.angle_beta   90.00
_cell.angle_gamma   90.00
#
_symmetry.space_group_name_H-M   'P 1'
#
loop_
_entity.id
_entity.type
_entity.pdbx_description
1 polymer ?
#
loop_
_entity_poly.entity_id
_entity_poly.type
_entity_poly.pdbx_seq_one_letter_code
_entity_poly.pdbx_strand_id
1 'polypeptide(L)'
;MDKRYDHKLQEPKILSLWEEKECFKGKVDKKKKPFTIVLPPPNASGKLHVGNDLMLAIEDVLIRWKKMQGYSTLWLPGTDHAGFETQIVFERELREEGKSRFDYDRETLYQKIWEFVEKNKGDIGKQLKRMGASLDWSRYTYTLDDHVIDAVYATFQKMIDDKLIYRDNYIVNYCPKCGTTFADLELKHVTRKDPLYYMKYGPFTLATVRPETKFGDTAVAVNPKDKRYKEYIGKEIDVEGLVGNFKLKVIADPFVDMEFGTGVVKVTPAHDKNDYEAGLRHNLEVRPVIGLNGKLNEKCGPYAGMGIMEAREKVVEDLKKKGLLVKVDENYKHAVSVCYKAGHDVEPTVLPNWFVSVDKLKKPALNVVKKGKVRIFPKWRKITYTRWMEEMRDWPISRQIVWGIRIPAWYSVKDNPDLLVTFIKDGERITGKISELLEKHSFEEIEKGLQNLIAPKDAKYLISKDKPNGEILPETDTFDTWFSSGHWPLVTLHYPDSEDFEYFYPTSVMETGWEILRFWVSRMIMFGIYLTGKSPFSDVYLHGLVRAIDGKKMSKSLGNVVNPEEYIEEYGADALRMGLISGTANGKDFAFPKDKVISYRNFANKLWNMARFMLLMMEERKVPFYDGKSSKGLQKEDKEILRKLKETIKSVNDSLEKYRFSEAAETAYHFMWDELASSYIEHVKDRDDKELALSIFRYVFVEGLKTLHPFMPFVTEAIWQNIPKDNEEPEILLNSAWPE
;
A
#
# COMPACT_ATOMS: atom_id res chain seq x y z
N MET A 1 -26.04 25.36 26.58
CA MET A 1 -24.71 25.08 25.98
C MET A 1 -23.61 25.75 26.78
N ASP A 2 -22.47 25.06 26.98
CA ASP A 2 -21.30 25.62 27.69
C ASP A 2 -20.65 26.79 26.94
N LYS A 3 -19.82 27.58 27.67
CA LYS A 3 -19.16 28.77 27.06
C LYS A 3 -18.18 28.43 25.95
N ARG A 4 -17.63 27.24 25.95
CA ARG A 4 -16.64 26.76 24.94
C ARG A 4 -17.02 25.37 24.48
N TYR A 5 -16.67 25.06 23.24
CA TYR A 5 -16.73 23.70 22.71
C TYR A 5 -15.63 22.86 23.36
N ASP A 6 -16.01 21.83 24.08
CA ASP A 6 -15.11 20.86 24.68
C ASP A 6 -15.18 19.54 23.88
N HIS A 7 -14.22 19.35 22.98
CA HIS A 7 -14.15 18.16 22.15
C HIS A 7 -14.00 16.88 22.98
N LYS A 8 -13.27 16.92 24.12
CA LYS A 8 -13.09 15.75 24.99
C LYS A 8 -14.39 15.25 25.59
N LEU A 9 -15.33 16.15 25.81
CA LEU A 9 -16.67 15.81 26.33
C LEU A 9 -17.64 15.48 25.19
N GLN A 10 -17.62 16.23 24.09
CA GLN A 10 -18.64 16.14 23.04
C GLN A 10 -18.36 14.98 22.06
N GLU A 11 -17.11 14.80 21.59
CA GLU A 11 -16.80 13.77 20.59
C GLU A 11 -17.15 12.34 21.04
N PRO A 12 -16.84 11.90 22.28
CA PRO A 12 -17.25 10.59 22.76
C PRO A 12 -18.78 10.43 22.85
N LYS A 13 -19.51 11.49 23.25
CA LYS A 13 -20.98 11.46 23.33
C LYS A 13 -21.61 11.29 21.95
N ILE A 14 -21.10 12.04 20.96
CA ILE A 14 -21.61 11.96 19.60
C ILE A 14 -21.27 10.62 18.96
N LEU A 15 -20.08 10.09 19.20
CA LEU A 15 -19.70 8.76 18.72
C LEU A 15 -20.64 7.68 19.27
N SER A 16 -20.90 7.69 20.59
CA SER A 16 -21.87 6.77 21.23
C SER A 16 -23.28 6.90 20.64
N LEU A 17 -23.74 8.13 20.40
CA LEU A 17 -25.03 8.40 19.78
C LEU A 17 -25.12 7.78 18.38
N TRP A 18 -24.09 7.94 17.55
CA TRP A 18 -24.07 7.35 16.21
C TRP A 18 -24.04 5.82 16.24
N GLU A 19 -23.30 5.23 17.18
CA GLU A 19 -23.25 3.78 17.38
C GLU A 19 -24.60 3.22 17.83
N GLU A 20 -25.23 3.82 18.85
CA GLU A 20 -26.55 3.43 19.35
C GLU A 20 -27.66 3.51 18.30
N LYS A 21 -27.59 4.51 17.43
CA LYS A 21 -28.55 4.72 16.32
C LYS A 21 -28.19 3.94 15.06
N GLU A 22 -27.13 3.14 15.04
CA GLU A 22 -26.63 2.40 13.89
C GLU A 22 -26.45 3.30 12.64
N CYS A 23 -25.99 4.53 12.82
CA CYS A 23 -25.96 5.55 11.76
C CYS A 23 -25.13 5.15 10.55
N PHE A 24 -24.15 4.27 10.71
CA PHE A 24 -23.18 3.91 9.69
C PHE A 24 -23.44 2.57 9.02
N LYS A 25 -24.49 1.86 9.48
CA LYS A 25 -24.84 0.55 8.93
C LYS A 25 -25.39 0.66 7.52
N GLY A 26 -24.72 0.03 6.57
CA GLY A 26 -25.17 -0.05 5.18
C GLY A 26 -26.41 -0.94 5.04
N LYS A 27 -27.36 -0.53 4.22
CA LYS A 27 -28.59 -1.30 3.96
C LYS A 27 -28.79 -1.44 2.46
N VAL A 28 -29.09 -2.64 1.99
CA VAL A 28 -29.56 -2.86 0.64
C VAL A 28 -30.92 -2.22 0.49
N ASP A 29 -31.03 -1.20 -0.35
CA ASP A 29 -32.29 -0.51 -0.67
C ASP A 29 -32.38 -0.30 -2.18
N LYS A 30 -33.07 -1.20 -2.87
CA LYS A 30 -33.19 -1.20 -4.33
C LYS A 30 -33.90 0.03 -4.91
N LYS A 31 -34.51 0.88 -4.04
CA LYS A 31 -35.11 2.17 -4.44
C LYS A 31 -34.07 3.30 -4.50
N LYS A 32 -32.92 3.12 -3.86
CA LYS A 32 -31.83 4.09 -3.79
C LYS A 32 -30.66 3.67 -4.68
N LYS A 33 -29.87 4.64 -5.10
CA LYS A 33 -28.60 4.35 -5.77
C LYS A 33 -27.54 3.96 -4.74
N PRO A 34 -26.76 2.88 -4.94
CA PRO A 34 -25.66 2.56 -4.05
C PRO A 34 -24.50 3.55 -4.21
N PHE A 35 -23.81 3.80 -3.08
CA PHE A 35 -22.52 4.48 -3.07
C PHE A 35 -21.62 3.77 -2.07
N THR A 36 -20.57 3.12 -2.57
CA THR A 36 -19.74 2.22 -1.79
C THR A 36 -18.29 2.61 -1.90
N ILE A 37 -17.61 2.65 -0.76
CA ILE A 37 -16.16 2.76 -0.65
C ILE A 37 -15.65 1.57 0.14
N VAL A 38 -14.51 1.02 -0.27
CA VAL A 38 -13.75 0.07 0.53
C VAL A 38 -12.54 0.80 1.10
N LEU A 39 -12.43 0.82 2.42
CA LEU A 39 -11.27 1.42 3.09
C LEU A 39 -9.99 0.71 2.63
N PRO A 40 -8.96 1.41 2.15
CA PRO A 40 -7.63 0.81 2.01
C PRO A 40 -7.20 0.23 3.36
N PRO A 41 -7.08 -1.10 3.47
CA PRO A 41 -6.94 -1.73 4.77
C PRO A 41 -5.60 -1.35 5.40
N PRO A 42 -5.57 -0.70 6.57
CA PRO A 42 -4.33 -0.40 7.25
C PRO A 42 -3.57 -1.69 7.60
N ASN A 43 -2.24 -1.63 7.47
CA ASN A 43 -1.37 -2.73 7.86
C ASN A 43 -1.46 -2.98 9.37
N ALA A 44 -1.76 -4.20 9.79
CA ALA A 44 -1.85 -4.60 11.19
C ALA A 44 -0.47 -4.72 11.88
N SER A 45 0.49 -3.90 11.47
CA SER A 45 1.88 -3.86 11.93
C SER A 45 2.19 -2.74 12.93
N GLY A 46 1.19 -1.95 13.33
CA GLY A 46 1.35 -0.86 14.30
C GLY A 46 0.30 0.24 14.16
N LYS A 47 0.47 1.31 14.96
CA LYS A 47 -0.44 2.45 14.99
C LYS A 47 -0.52 3.18 13.65
N LEU A 48 -1.69 3.77 13.40
CA LEU A 48 -1.93 4.65 12.26
C LEU A 48 -1.06 5.90 12.32
N HIS A 49 -0.82 6.49 11.18
CA HIS A 49 -0.12 7.76 11.02
C HIS A 49 -1.03 8.78 10.31
N VAL A 50 -0.68 10.03 10.38
CA VAL A 50 -1.46 11.15 9.83
C VAL A 50 -1.84 11.01 8.34
N GLY A 51 -1.11 10.20 7.56
CA GLY A 51 -1.48 9.87 6.18
C GLY A 51 -2.72 8.98 6.09
N ASN A 52 -2.93 8.07 7.06
CA ASN A 52 -4.15 7.29 7.16
C ASN A 52 -5.34 8.18 7.53
N ASP A 53 -5.14 9.19 8.40
CA ASP A 53 -6.22 10.11 8.78
C ASP A 53 -6.64 11.03 7.63
N LEU A 54 -5.72 11.40 6.73
CA LEU A 54 -6.08 12.11 5.50
C LEU A 54 -7.01 11.26 4.62
N MET A 55 -6.65 10.00 4.40
CA MET A 55 -7.46 9.03 3.66
C MET A 55 -8.85 8.90 4.29
N LEU A 56 -8.89 8.65 5.60
CA LEU A 56 -10.17 8.57 6.36
C LEU A 56 -11.02 9.82 6.21
N ALA A 57 -10.42 10.99 6.34
CA ALA A 57 -11.16 12.25 6.24
C ALA A 57 -11.76 12.45 4.84
N ILE A 58 -11.03 12.11 3.77
CA ILE A 58 -11.49 12.21 2.39
C ILE A 58 -12.64 11.23 2.11
N GLU A 59 -12.48 9.96 2.49
CA GLU A 59 -13.51 8.94 2.26
C GLU A 59 -14.79 9.24 3.06
N ASP A 60 -14.66 9.65 4.32
CA ASP A 60 -15.78 9.99 5.18
C ASP A 60 -16.57 11.21 4.66
N VAL A 61 -15.87 12.21 4.10
CA VAL A 61 -16.54 13.34 3.42
C VAL A 61 -17.45 12.84 2.30
N LEU A 62 -16.97 11.92 1.47
CA LEU A 62 -17.75 11.37 0.37
C LEU A 62 -18.95 10.55 0.86
N ILE A 63 -18.75 9.69 1.85
CA ILE A 63 -19.82 8.85 2.43
C ILE A 63 -20.92 9.70 3.05
N ARG A 64 -20.56 10.67 3.92
CA ARG A 64 -21.54 11.55 4.57
C ARG A 64 -22.28 12.41 3.57
N TRP A 65 -21.57 13.02 2.63
CA TRP A 65 -22.17 13.82 1.57
C TRP A 65 -23.17 13.02 0.73
N LYS A 66 -22.79 11.82 0.26
CA LYS A 66 -23.69 10.97 -0.55
C LYS A 66 -24.86 10.42 0.26
N LYS A 67 -24.67 10.11 1.54
CA LYS A 67 -25.76 9.71 2.42
C LYS A 67 -26.79 10.82 2.57
N MET A 68 -26.36 12.05 2.81
CA MET A 68 -27.25 13.21 2.88
C MET A 68 -27.93 13.51 1.55
N GLN A 69 -27.31 13.14 0.40
CA GLN A 69 -27.95 13.17 -0.93
C GLN A 69 -28.96 12.02 -1.17
N GLY A 70 -29.22 11.16 -0.18
CA GLY A 70 -30.20 10.08 -0.25
C GLY A 70 -29.72 8.78 -0.88
N TYR A 71 -28.40 8.61 -1.13
CA TYR A 71 -27.85 7.33 -1.58
C TYR A 71 -27.91 6.26 -0.47
N SER A 72 -27.96 4.98 -0.87
CA SER A 72 -27.64 3.88 0.02
C SER A 72 -26.13 3.75 0.11
N THR A 73 -25.54 4.25 1.21
CA THR A 73 -24.11 4.30 1.39
C THR A 73 -23.59 3.10 2.17
N LEU A 74 -22.41 2.59 1.78
CA LEU A 74 -21.67 1.57 2.49
C LEU A 74 -20.18 1.89 2.48
N TRP A 75 -19.57 2.02 3.67
CA TRP A 75 -18.13 2.15 3.81
C TRP A 75 -17.58 0.95 4.58
N LEU A 76 -16.83 0.12 3.88
CA LEU A 76 -16.37 -1.19 4.37
C LEU A 76 -15.03 -1.06 5.10
N PRO A 77 -14.97 -1.38 6.41
CA PRO A 77 -13.73 -1.42 7.18
C PRO A 77 -12.95 -2.71 6.96
N GLY A 78 -11.66 -2.65 7.23
CA GLY A 78 -10.83 -3.84 7.36
C GLY A 78 -9.37 -3.51 7.65
N THR A 79 -8.55 -4.56 7.80
CA THR A 79 -7.10 -4.46 7.98
C THR A 79 -6.36 -5.47 7.12
N ASP A 80 -5.13 -5.14 6.75
CA ASP A 80 -4.25 -6.03 5.98
C ASP A 80 -3.23 -6.71 6.92
N HIS A 81 -3.02 -8.01 6.71
CA HIS A 81 -1.93 -8.74 7.37
C HIS A 81 -0.54 -8.25 6.93
N ALA A 82 -0.45 -7.61 5.76
CA ALA A 82 0.74 -6.93 5.23
C ALA A 82 2.01 -7.80 5.16
N GLY A 83 1.87 -9.11 5.11
CA GLY A 83 2.91 -10.10 4.87
C GLY A 83 4.31 -9.72 5.38
N PHE A 84 5.21 -9.40 4.45
CA PHE A 84 6.58 -9.03 4.72
C PHE A 84 6.73 -7.83 5.68
N GLU A 85 5.88 -6.82 5.56
CA GLU A 85 5.99 -5.62 6.41
C GLU A 85 5.75 -5.92 7.87
N THR A 86 4.72 -6.69 8.17
CA THR A 86 4.38 -7.11 9.54
C THR A 86 5.47 -8.01 10.11
N GLN A 87 5.94 -9.00 9.33
CA GLN A 87 7.00 -9.89 9.78
C GLN A 87 8.29 -9.13 10.12
N ILE A 88 8.71 -8.15 9.32
CA ILE A 88 9.93 -7.34 9.60
C ILE A 88 9.77 -6.50 10.88
N VAL A 89 8.58 -5.96 11.14
CA VAL A 89 8.34 -5.20 12.38
C VAL A 89 8.45 -6.13 13.58
N PHE A 90 7.81 -7.30 13.53
CA PHE A 90 7.90 -8.33 14.55
C PHE A 90 9.33 -8.85 14.76
N GLU A 91 10.08 -9.13 13.68
CA GLU A 91 11.49 -9.54 13.76
C GLU A 91 12.40 -8.48 14.40
N ARG A 92 12.01 -7.22 14.39
CA ARG A 92 12.73 -6.15 15.09
C ARG A 92 12.55 -6.28 16.60
N GLU A 93 11.32 -6.57 17.05
CA GLU A 93 11.05 -6.85 18.48
C GLU A 93 11.79 -8.11 18.93
N LEU A 94 11.79 -9.18 18.13
CA LEU A 94 12.59 -10.40 18.45
C LEU A 94 14.08 -10.09 18.62
N ARG A 95 14.65 -9.22 17.81
CA ARG A 95 16.07 -8.84 17.91
C ARG A 95 16.37 -8.04 19.18
N GLU A 96 15.43 -7.22 19.65
CA GLU A 96 15.56 -6.54 20.95
C GLU A 96 15.57 -7.53 22.12
N GLU A 97 14.91 -8.70 21.96
CA GLU A 97 14.98 -9.82 22.89
C GLU A 97 16.22 -10.71 22.69
N GLY A 98 17.10 -10.41 21.75
CA GLY A 98 18.27 -11.23 21.41
C GLY A 98 17.93 -12.50 20.63
N LYS A 99 16.75 -12.59 20.02
CA LYS A 99 16.24 -13.73 19.26
C LYS A 99 16.16 -13.44 17.77
N SER A 100 16.01 -14.52 16.98
CA SER A 100 15.85 -14.48 15.53
C SER A 100 14.64 -15.31 15.12
N ARG A 101 14.01 -14.97 14.00
CA ARG A 101 12.98 -15.84 13.40
C ARG A 101 13.49 -17.26 13.10
N PHE A 102 14.78 -17.42 12.87
CA PHE A 102 15.40 -18.70 12.57
C PHE A 102 15.55 -19.63 13.79
N ASP A 103 15.23 -19.13 14.99
CA ASP A 103 15.22 -19.91 16.24
C ASP A 103 13.90 -20.68 16.41
N TYR A 104 12.93 -20.49 15.54
CA TYR A 104 11.59 -21.06 15.62
C TYR A 104 11.25 -21.90 14.39
N ASP A 105 10.48 -22.98 14.59
CA ASP A 105 9.75 -23.62 13.51
C ASP A 105 8.68 -22.68 12.95
N ARG A 106 8.13 -23.04 11.78
CA ARG A 106 7.18 -22.20 11.04
C ARG A 106 5.91 -21.92 11.84
N GLU A 107 5.33 -22.95 12.46
CA GLU A 107 4.07 -22.84 13.19
C GLU A 107 4.21 -21.95 14.43
N THR A 108 5.24 -22.20 15.23
CA THR A 108 5.54 -21.38 16.41
C THR A 108 5.77 -19.90 16.04
N LEU A 109 6.50 -19.64 14.96
CA LEU A 109 6.73 -18.27 14.50
C LEU A 109 5.42 -17.61 14.03
N TYR A 110 4.58 -18.36 13.29
CA TYR A 110 3.29 -17.87 12.82
C TYR A 110 2.39 -17.45 13.99
N GLN A 111 2.26 -18.29 15.03
CA GLN A 111 1.44 -17.99 16.21
C GLN A 111 1.93 -16.74 16.96
N LYS A 112 3.23 -16.58 17.11
CA LYS A 112 3.79 -15.37 17.74
C LYS A 112 3.48 -14.09 16.95
N ILE A 113 3.55 -14.15 15.63
CA ILE A 113 3.18 -13.00 14.76
C ILE A 113 1.68 -12.75 14.85
N TRP A 114 0.86 -13.81 14.92
CA TRP A 114 -0.59 -13.69 15.07
C TRP A 114 -0.97 -12.92 16.35
N GLU A 115 -0.39 -13.28 17.49
CA GLU A 115 -0.62 -12.57 18.77
C GLU A 115 -0.25 -11.09 18.69
N PHE A 116 0.90 -10.79 18.07
CA PHE A 116 1.33 -9.41 17.81
C PHE A 116 0.34 -8.62 16.96
N VAL A 117 -0.19 -9.23 15.91
CA VAL A 117 -1.15 -8.62 14.98
C VAL A 117 -2.51 -8.39 15.64
N GLU A 118 -3.01 -9.35 16.43
CA GLU A 118 -4.32 -9.20 17.12
C GLU A 118 -4.33 -7.98 18.05
N LYS A 119 -3.23 -7.73 18.76
CA LYS A 119 -3.06 -6.53 19.57
C LYS A 119 -3.14 -5.25 18.73
N ASN A 120 -2.43 -5.20 17.63
CA ASN A 120 -2.41 -4.02 16.74
C ASN A 120 -3.76 -3.74 16.08
N LYS A 121 -4.51 -4.77 15.66
CA LYS A 121 -5.87 -4.65 15.09
C LYS A 121 -6.82 -3.91 16.04
N GLY A 122 -6.78 -4.25 17.32
CA GLY A 122 -7.62 -3.60 18.35
C GLY A 122 -7.31 -2.11 18.49
N ASP A 123 -6.05 -1.72 18.43
CA ASP A 123 -5.64 -0.31 18.53
C ASP A 123 -5.98 0.49 17.27
N ILE A 124 -5.83 -0.11 16.08
CA ILE A 124 -6.24 0.50 14.81
C ILE A 124 -7.75 0.80 14.83
N GLY A 125 -8.59 -0.15 15.23
CA GLY A 125 -10.03 0.05 15.31
C GLY A 125 -10.44 1.24 16.21
N LYS A 126 -9.77 1.41 17.36
CA LYS A 126 -9.99 2.55 18.25
C LYS A 126 -9.59 3.89 17.58
N GLN A 127 -8.45 3.92 16.89
CA GLN A 127 -7.98 5.12 16.20
C GLN A 127 -8.94 5.54 15.08
N LEU A 128 -9.43 4.59 14.26
CA LEU A 128 -10.42 4.84 13.21
C LEU A 128 -11.72 5.45 13.77
N LYS A 129 -12.21 4.90 14.89
CA LYS A 129 -13.42 5.41 15.59
C LYS A 129 -13.21 6.82 16.13
N ARG A 130 -12.04 7.12 16.71
CA ARG A 130 -11.73 8.45 17.26
C ARG A 130 -11.69 9.53 16.18
N MET A 131 -11.36 9.19 14.92
CA MET A 131 -11.47 10.10 13.79
C MET A 131 -12.90 10.36 13.32
N GLY A 132 -13.90 9.68 13.92
CA GLY A 132 -15.30 9.79 13.54
C GLY A 132 -15.66 9.13 12.22
N ALA A 133 -14.86 8.16 11.77
CA ALA A 133 -15.07 7.46 10.53
C ALA A 133 -16.41 6.70 10.50
N SER A 134 -17.25 6.96 9.51
CA SER A 134 -18.59 6.38 9.35
C SER A 134 -18.56 4.97 8.74
N LEU A 135 -17.67 4.12 9.25
CA LEU A 135 -17.44 2.74 8.83
C LEU A 135 -18.53 1.79 9.36
N ASP A 136 -18.97 0.86 8.53
CA ASP A 136 -19.87 -0.22 8.96
C ASP A 136 -19.10 -1.36 9.61
N TRP A 137 -18.89 -1.28 10.92
CA TRP A 137 -18.13 -2.27 11.69
C TRP A 137 -18.73 -3.68 11.69
N SER A 138 -20.00 -3.83 11.33
CA SER A 138 -20.62 -5.16 11.20
C SER A 138 -20.10 -5.96 10.01
N ARG A 139 -19.40 -5.29 9.08
CA ARG A 139 -18.79 -5.84 7.86
C ARG A 139 -17.27 -5.74 7.86
N TYR A 140 -16.66 -5.72 9.05
CA TYR A 140 -15.21 -5.71 9.16
C TYR A 140 -14.60 -6.97 8.55
N THR A 141 -13.55 -6.79 7.74
CA THR A 141 -12.83 -7.88 7.06
C THR A 141 -11.34 -7.79 7.35
N TYR A 142 -10.72 -8.92 7.66
CA TYR A 142 -9.28 -9.05 7.78
C TYR A 142 -8.74 -9.93 6.63
N THR A 143 -7.62 -9.56 6.05
CA THR A 143 -7.10 -10.28 4.86
C THR A 143 -6.64 -11.73 5.13
N LEU A 144 -6.64 -12.20 6.39
CA LEU A 144 -6.47 -13.60 6.76
C LEU A 144 -7.76 -14.26 7.28
N ASP A 145 -8.93 -13.64 7.08
CA ASP A 145 -10.20 -14.32 7.36
C ASP A 145 -10.40 -15.50 6.39
N ASP A 146 -11.06 -16.56 6.84
CA ASP A 146 -11.23 -17.80 6.07
C ASP A 146 -11.84 -17.57 4.67
N HIS A 147 -12.87 -16.72 4.58
CA HIS A 147 -13.52 -16.42 3.31
C HIS A 147 -12.59 -15.67 2.33
N VAL A 148 -11.63 -14.88 2.84
CA VAL A 148 -10.62 -14.21 2.02
C VAL A 148 -9.60 -15.21 1.51
N ILE A 149 -9.12 -16.10 2.40
CA ILE A 149 -8.20 -17.18 2.04
C ILE A 149 -8.84 -18.08 0.98
N ASP A 150 -10.10 -18.44 1.15
CA ASP A 150 -10.85 -19.28 0.19
C ASP A 150 -10.97 -18.59 -1.17
N ALA A 151 -11.27 -17.30 -1.22
CA ALA A 151 -11.32 -16.55 -2.48
C ALA A 151 -9.96 -16.46 -3.17
N VAL A 152 -8.87 -16.29 -2.40
CA VAL A 152 -7.49 -16.29 -2.93
C VAL A 152 -7.13 -17.65 -3.51
N TYR A 153 -7.45 -18.74 -2.81
CA TYR A 153 -7.19 -20.11 -3.30
C TYR A 153 -8.01 -20.45 -4.52
N ALA A 154 -9.30 -20.09 -4.54
CA ALA A 154 -10.16 -20.28 -5.70
C ALA A 154 -9.63 -19.53 -6.94
N THR A 155 -9.15 -18.28 -6.73
CA THR A 155 -8.54 -17.49 -7.81
C THR A 155 -7.23 -18.13 -8.29
N PHE A 156 -6.39 -18.59 -7.39
CA PHE A 156 -5.14 -19.26 -7.72
C PHE A 156 -5.40 -20.54 -8.54
N GLN A 157 -6.34 -21.39 -8.09
CA GLN A 157 -6.73 -22.60 -8.82
C GLN A 157 -7.27 -22.26 -10.22
N LYS A 158 -8.19 -21.29 -10.32
CA LYS A 158 -8.71 -20.83 -11.61
C LYS A 158 -7.60 -20.35 -12.55
N MET A 159 -6.62 -19.63 -12.02
CA MET A 159 -5.48 -19.14 -12.82
C MET A 159 -4.57 -20.28 -13.29
N ILE A 160 -4.43 -21.35 -12.50
CA ILE A 160 -3.72 -22.58 -12.92
C ILE A 160 -4.47 -23.23 -14.08
N ASP A 161 -5.79 -23.43 -13.96
CA ASP A 161 -6.63 -24.05 -14.98
C ASP A 161 -6.60 -23.24 -16.30
N ASP A 162 -6.58 -21.91 -16.21
CA ASP A 162 -6.46 -20.97 -17.34
C ASP A 162 -5.01 -20.82 -17.85
N LYS A 163 -4.03 -21.55 -17.27
CA LYS A 163 -2.60 -21.53 -17.62
C LYS A 163 -1.97 -20.13 -17.48
N LEU A 164 -2.40 -19.40 -16.46
CA LEU A 164 -1.85 -18.09 -16.10
C LEU A 164 -0.84 -18.18 -14.96
N ILE A 165 -0.85 -19.26 -14.19
CA ILE A 165 0.14 -19.56 -13.15
C ILE A 165 1.14 -20.58 -13.69
N TYR A 166 2.42 -20.33 -13.43
CA TYR A 166 3.49 -21.26 -13.74
C TYR A 166 4.62 -21.16 -12.72
N ARG A 167 5.47 -22.19 -12.65
CA ARG A 167 6.72 -22.19 -11.91
C ARG A 167 7.88 -22.20 -12.86
N ASP A 168 8.89 -21.37 -12.62
CA ASP A 168 10.16 -21.42 -13.36
C ASP A 168 11.29 -20.85 -12.50
N ASN A 169 12.51 -21.18 -12.91
CA ASN A 169 13.70 -20.52 -12.42
C ASN A 169 13.82 -19.15 -13.08
N TYR A 170 13.85 -18.11 -12.27
CA TYR A 170 14.04 -16.76 -12.79
C TYR A 170 14.95 -15.96 -11.87
N ILE A 171 15.63 -14.97 -12.43
CA ILE A 171 16.43 -14.07 -11.62
C ILE A 171 15.52 -13.11 -10.87
N VAL A 172 15.56 -13.22 -9.55
CA VAL A 172 14.74 -12.44 -8.61
C VAL A 172 15.62 -11.55 -7.74
N ASN A 173 15.03 -10.52 -7.16
CA ASN A 173 15.73 -9.67 -6.19
C ASN A 173 15.65 -10.32 -4.81
N TYR A 174 16.66 -11.05 -4.44
CA TYR A 174 16.72 -11.71 -3.13
C TYR A 174 17.51 -10.88 -2.13
N CYS A 175 17.00 -10.73 -0.91
CA CYS A 175 17.74 -10.10 0.18
C CYS A 175 18.26 -11.18 1.14
N PRO A 176 19.57 -11.46 1.20
CA PRO A 176 20.13 -12.50 2.05
C PRO A 176 19.89 -12.26 3.55
N LYS A 177 19.80 -10.99 3.97
CA LYS A 177 19.53 -10.63 5.38
C LYS A 177 18.06 -10.77 5.75
N CYS A 178 17.13 -10.43 4.85
CA CYS A 178 15.70 -10.63 5.06
C CYS A 178 15.27 -12.06 4.74
N GLY A 179 16.07 -12.81 3.96
CA GLY A 179 15.80 -14.18 3.53
C GLY A 179 14.55 -14.31 2.66
N THR A 180 14.25 -13.31 1.83
CA THR A 180 13.08 -13.31 0.94
C THR A 180 13.34 -12.52 -0.35
N THR A 181 12.46 -12.74 -1.33
CA THR A 181 12.48 -12.05 -2.62
C THR A 181 11.63 -10.78 -2.61
N PHE A 182 11.96 -9.85 -3.51
CA PHE A 182 11.25 -8.59 -3.71
C PHE A 182 10.91 -8.38 -5.18
N ALA A 183 9.74 -7.85 -5.47
CA ALA A 183 9.42 -7.34 -6.80
C ALA A 183 10.25 -6.07 -7.09
N ASP A 184 10.45 -5.74 -8.37
CA ASP A 184 11.23 -4.54 -8.77
C ASP A 184 10.70 -3.24 -8.15
N LEU A 185 9.39 -3.14 -7.97
CA LEU A 185 8.75 -1.99 -7.33
C LEU A 185 9.01 -1.88 -5.82
N GLU A 186 9.39 -2.97 -5.18
CA GLU A 186 9.71 -3.05 -3.74
C GLU A 186 11.18 -2.72 -3.46
N LEU A 187 11.92 -2.28 -4.46
CA LEU A 187 13.30 -1.85 -4.32
C LEU A 187 13.40 -0.33 -4.22
N LYS A 188 14.39 0.12 -3.47
CA LYS A 188 14.90 1.48 -3.55
C LYS A 188 16.24 1.48 -4.26
N HIS A 189 16.48 2.49 -5.08
CA HIS A 189 17.78 2.70 -5.70
C HIS A 189 18.50 3.82 -4.96
N VAL A 190 19.63 3.49 -4.35
CA VAL A 190 20.49 4.45 -3.64
C VAL A 190 21.75 4.68 -4.45
N THR A 191 22.14 5.94 -4.62
CA THR A 191 23.43 6.26 -5.25
C THR A 191 24.52 5.97 -4.24
N ARG A 192 25.44 5.07 -4.61
CA ARG A 192 26.61 4.70 -3.81
C ARG A 192 27.90 4.99 -4.57
N LYS A 193 28.95 5.25 -3.83
CA LYS A 193 30.29 5.40 -4.36
C LYS A 193 31.06 4.13 -4.02
N ASP A 194 31.30 3.29 -5.01
CA ASP A 194 32.03 2.03 -4.88
C ASP A 194 33.19 2.00 -5.89
N PRO A 195 34.30 1.30 -5.60
CA PRO A 195 35.41 1.16 -6.55
C PRO A 195 34.99 0.39 -7.81
N LEU A 196 35.40 0.88 -8.98
CA LEU A 196 35.27 0.19 -10.26
C LEU A 196 36.63 -0.43 -10.64
N TYR A 197 36.64 -1.75 -10.71
CA TYR A 197 37.84 -2.54 -10.93
C TYR A 197 38.01 -2.90 -12.40
N TYR A 198 39.15 -2.52 -13.01
CA TYR A 198 39.54 -2.92 -14.36
C TYR A 198 40.41 -4.15 -14.29
N MET A 199 40.00 -5.26 -14.91
CA MET A 199 40.65 -6.57 -14.81
C MET A 199 40.99 -7.13 -16.21
N LYS A 200 42.08 -7.88 -16.30
CA LYS A 200 42.43 -8.65 -17.52
C LYS A 200 41.54 -9.89 -17.65
N TYR A 201 40.97 -10.10 -18.82
CA TYR A 201 40.18 -11.24 -19.23
C TYR A 201 40.59 -11.75 -20.59
N GLY A 202 41.59 -12.64 -20.63
CA GLY A 202 42.25 -13.04 -21.89
C GLY A 202 42.76 -11.83 -22.66
N PRO A 203 42.32 -11.60 -23.91
CA PRO A 203 42.76 -10.46 -24.72
C PRO A 203 42.10 -9.13 -24.30
N PHE A 204 41.13 -9.16 -23.39
CA PHE A 204 40.35 -7.99 -22.99
C PHE A 204 40.77 -7.41 -21.65
N THR A 205 40.46 -6.14 -21.47
CA THR A 205 40.30 -5.51 -20.15
C THR A 205 38.84 -5.17 -19.99
N LEU A 206 38.22 -5.55 -18.87
CA LEU A 206 36.83 -5.22 -18.54
C LEU A 206 36.72 -4.55 -17.18
N ALA A 207 35.63 -3.82 -16.95
CA ALA A 207 35.40 -3.08 -15.72
C ALA A 207 34.19 -3.64 -15.00
N THR A 208 34.30 -3.80 -13.66
CA THR A 208 33.18 -4.25 -12.81
C THR A 208 33.26 -3.67 -11.39
N VAL A 209 32.15 -3.42 -10.75
CA VAL A 209 32.06 -3.13 -9.31
C VAL A 209 31.93 -4.40 -8.46
N ARG A 210 31.77 -5.56 -9.12
CA ARG A 210 31.49 -6.86 -8.48
C ARG A 210 32.52 -7.94 -8.89
N PRO A 211 33.80 -7.77 -8.57
CA PRO A 211 34.84 -8.75 -8.94
C PRO A 211 34.64 -10.13 -8.28
N GLU A 212 33.93 -10.21 -7.15
CA GLU A 212 33.61 -11.45 -6.45
C GLU A 212 32.71 -12.40 -7.23
N THR A 213 31.91 -11.91 -8.19
CA THR A 213 31.03 -12.76 -8.99
C THR A 213 31.72 -13.44 -10.17
N LYS A 214 33.00 -13.14 -10.42
CA LYS A 214 33.78 -13.68 -11.56
C LYS A 214 33.79 -15.21 -11.69
N PHE A 215 33.62 -15.92 -10.60
CA PHE A 215 33.55 -17.39 -10.59
C PHE A 215 32.29 -17.95 -11.27
N GLY A 216 31.26 -17.10 -11.46
CA GLY A 216 30.01 -17.43 -12.13
C GLY A 216 29.94 -16.90 -13.57
N ASP A 217 31.01 -16.33 -14.09
CA ASP A 217 31.05 -15.81 -15.46
C ASP A 217 30.99 -16.96 -16.49
N THR A 218 30.12 -16.81 -17.48
CA THR A 218 29.91 -17.83 -18.53
C THR A 218 30.13 -17.31 -19.95
N ALA A 219 30.22 -15.99 -20.12
CA ALA A 219 30.60 -15.34 -21.38
C ALA A 219 31.24 -13.97 -21.14
N VAL A 220 31.76 -13.43 -22.22
CA VAL A 220 32.11 -12.01 -22.38
C VAL A 220 31.22 -11.43 -23.47
N ALA A 221 30.60 -10.27 -23.22
CA ALA A 221 29.72 -9.61 -24.17
C ALA A 221 30.38 -8.35 -24.74
N VAL A 222 30.16 -8.11 -26.03
CA VAL A 222 30.54 -6.90 -26.76
C VAL A 222 29.37 -6.40 -27.60
N ASN A 223 29.33 -5.10 -27.90
CA ASN A 223 28.25 -4.58 -28.73
C ASN A 223 28.49 -5.02 -30.21
N PRO A 224 27.45 -5.52 -30.92
CA PRO A 224 27.58 -5.98 -32.31
C PRO A 224 28.04 -4.88 -33.28
N LYS A 225 27.89 -3.62 -32.92
CA LYS A 225 28.35 -2.44 -33.70
C LYS A 225 29.78 -2.03 -33.39
N ASP A 226 30.41 -2.58 -32.36
CA ASP A 226 31.76 -2.22 -31.93
C ASP A 226 32.80 -2.91 -32.80
N LYS A 227 33.43 -2.12 -33.64
CA LYS A 227 34.44 -2.61 -34.58
C LYS A 227 35.71 -3.13 -33.91
N ARG A 228 36.02 -2.68 -32.67
CA ARG A 228 37.24 -3.06 -31.94
C ARG A 228 37.30 -4.55 -31.61
N TYR A 229 36.13 -5.17 -31.43
CA TYR A 229 36.01 -6.53 -30.94
C TYR A 229 35.34 -7.49 -31.92
N LYS A 230 35.08 -7.06 -33.16
CA LYS A 230 34.36 -7.83 -34.18
C LYS A 230 34.99 -9.18 -34.46
N GLU A 231 36.30 -9.26 -34.44
CA GLU A 231 37.03 -10.49 -34.73
C GLU A 231 36.92 -11.58 -33.69
N TYR A 232 36.52 -11.20 -32.45
CA TYR A 232 36.36 -12.15 -31.32
C TYR A 232 34.95 -12.72 -31.23
N ILE A 233 33.96 -12.11 -31.88
CA ILE A 233 32.56 -12.56 -31.78
C ILE A 233 32.41 -14.00 -32.22
N GLY A 234 31.77 -14.81 -31.35
CA GLY A 234 31.53 -16.26 -31.57
C GLY A 234 32.73 -17.15 -31.24
N LYS A 235 33.90 -16.60 -30.91
CA LYS A 235 35.09 -17.36 -30.51
C LYS A 235 35.08 -17.62 -28.99
N GLU A 236 35.81 -18.66 -28.58
CA GLU A 236 36.19 -18.88 -27.20
C GLU A 236 37.53 -18.19 -26.92
N ILE A 237 37.67 -17.65 -25.74
CA ILE A 237 38.90 -17.06 -25.21
C ILE A 237 39.36 -17.78 -23.96
N ASP A 238 40.67 -17.94 -23.78
CA ASP A 238 41.26 -18.44 -22.55
C ASP A 238 41.42 -17.30 -21.54
N VAL A 239 40.91 -17.48 -20.31
CA VAL A 239 40.96 -16.51 -19.24
C VAL A 239 41.76 -17.08 -18.08
N GLU A 240 42.81 -16.35 -17.64
CA GLU A 240 43.50 -16.67 -16.42
C GLU A 240 42.63 -16.34 -15.20
N GLY A 241 42.29 -17.35 -14.40
CA GLY A 241 41.44 -17.22 -13.21
C GLY A 241 42.22 -17.30 -11.90
N LEU A 242 41.53 -17.02 -10.78
CA LEU A 242 42.09 -17.18 -9.43
C LEU A 242 42.04 -18.62 -8.95
N VAL A 243 41.07 -19.41 -9.42
CA VAL A 243 40.83 -20.83 -9.08
C VAL A 243 41.15 -21.77 -10.25
N GLY A 244 41.99 -21.33 -11.18
CA GLY A 244 42.33 -22.04 -12.39
C GLY A 244 41.93 -21.26 -13.65
N ASN A 245 42.48 -21.68 -14.79
CA ASN A 245 42.15 -21.10 -16.08
C ASN A 245 40.82 -21.65 -16.59
N PHE A 246 40.06 -20.85 -17.30
CA PHE A 246 38.77 -21.23 -17.85
C PHE A 246 38.54 -20.56 -19.24
N LYS A 247 37.56 -21.12 -19.96
CA LYS A 247 37.20 -20.59 -21.29
C LYS A 247 35.89 -19.85 -21.24
N LEU A 248 35.78 -18.74 -21.96
CA LEU A 248 34.57 -17.98 -22.12
C LEU A 248 34.25 -17.75 -23.60
N LYS A 249 32.98 -17.86 -23.94
CA LYS A 249 32.48 -17.49 -25.26
C LYS A 249 32.32 -15.97 -25.36
N VAL A 250 32.77 -15.39 -26.48
CA VAL A 250 32.51 -13.97 -26.78
C VAL A 250 31.20 -13.86 -27.55
N ILE A 251 30.21 -13.22 -26.94
CA ILE A 251 28.88 -12.99 -27.51
C ILE A 251 28.73 -11.54 -27.98
N ALA A 252 27.87 -11.33 -28.97
CA ALA A 252 27.49 -10.01 -29.42
C ALA A 252 26.07 -9.68 -28.96
N ASP A 253 25.92 -8.69 -28.08
CA ASP A 253 24.59 -8.31 -27.55
C ASP A 253 24.46 -6.78 -27.51
N PRO A 254 23.31 -6.20 -27.94
CA PRO A 254 23.12 -4.76 -28.01
C PRO A 254 22.98 -4.10 -26.62
N PHE A 255 22.81 -4.86 -25.51
CA PHE A 255 22.77 -4.27 -24.17
C PHE A 255 24.09 -3.66 -23.72
N VAL A 256 25.22 -4.05 -24.36
CA VAL A 256 26.57 -3.54 -24.03
C VAL A 256 26.72 -2.09 -24.52
N ASP A 257 27.00 -1.20 -23.58
CA ASP A 257 27.35 0.19 -23.89
C ASP A 257 28.82 0.27 -24.35
N MET A 258 29.06 0.72 -25.60
CA MET A 258 30.41 0.82 -26.22
C MET A 258 31.29 1.88 -25.55
N GLU A 259 30.69 2.86 -24.88
CA GLU A 259 31.39 3.98 -24.25
C GLU A 259 31.65 3.75 -22.77
N PHE A 260 30.94 2.78 -22.14
CA PHE A 260 31.14 2.44 -20.74
C PHE A 260 32.35 1.54 -20.53
N GLY A 261 33.26 1.96 -19.65
CA GLY A 261 34.49 1.21 -19.35
C GLY A 261 35.37 0.98 -20.53
N THR A 262 35.43 -0.24 -21.02
CA THR A 262 36.18 -0.62 -22.23
C THR A 262 35.26 -1.01 -23.40
N GLY A 263 33.93 -1.03 -23.18
CA GLY A 263 32.99 -1.59 -24.14
C GLY A 263 32.92 -3.12 -24.13
N VAL A 264 33.55 -3.77 -23.14
CA VAL A 264 33.54 -5.22 -22.93
C VAL A 264 32.99 -5.51 -21.54
N VAL A 265 32.02 -6.39 -21.46
CA VAL A 265 31.31 -6.75 -20.20
C VAL A 265 31.45 -8.24 -19.92
N LYS A 266 31.81 -8.61 -18.70
CA LYS A 266 31.67 -10.00 -18.23
C LYS A 266 30.17 -10.35 -18.08
N VAL A 267 29.78 -11.55 -18.40
CA VAL A 267 28.38 -12.00 -18.31
C VAL A 267 28.26 -13.06 -17.23
N THR A 268 27.52 -12.70 -16.17
CA THR A 268 27.27 -13.56 -15.00
C THR A 268 25.76 -13.78 -14.84
N PRO A 269 25.14 -14.68 -15.60
CA PRO A 269 23.67 -14.83 -15.67
C PRO A 269 22.99 -15.10 -14.31
N ALA A 270 23.73 -15.67 -13.36
CA ALA A 270 23.17 -15.98 -12.03
C ALA A 270 23.07 -14.77 -11.10
N HIS A 271 23.75 -13.64 -11.38
CA HIS A 271 23.94 -12.54 -10.43
C HIS A 271 23.73 -11.13 -11.00
N ASP A 272 23.23 -11.03 -12.24
CA ASP A 272 22.82 -9.77 -12.87
C ASP A 272 21.64 -10.01 -13.81
N LYS A 273 20.64 -9.11 -13.79
CA LYS A 273 19.42 -9.27 -14.59
C LYS A 273 19.67 -9.13 -16.10
N ASN A 274 20.50 -8.16 -16.49
CA ASN A 274 20.82 -7.97 -17.91
C ASN A 274 21.63 -9.14 -18.45
N ASP A 275 22.57 -9.64 -17.63
CA ASP A 275 23.36 -10.83 -17.93
C ASP A 275 22.50 -12.09 -18.03
N TYR A 276 21.47 -12.22 -17.17
CA TYR A 276 20.52 -13.32 -17.22
C TYR A 276 19.70 -13.30 -18.52
N GLU A 277 19.16 -12.14 -18.89
CA GLU A 277 18.43 -11.99 -20.16
C GLU A 277 19.33 -12.25 -21.38
N ALA A 278 20.58 -11.78 -21.35
CA ALA A 278 21.57 -12.11 -22.38
C ALA A 278 21.88 -13.61 -22.37
N GLY A 279 21.99 -14.22 -21.18
CA GLY A 279 22.17 -15.66 -21.00
C GLY A 279 21.07 -16.48 -21.67
N LEU A 280 19.81 -16.10 -21.51
CA LEU A 280 18.67 -16.73 -22.18
C LEU A 280 18.75 -16.58 -23.70
N ARG A 281 19.06 -15.37 -24.22
CA ARG A 281 19.16 -15.12 -25.67
C ARG A 281 20.27 -15.91 -26.34
N HIS A 282 21.37 -16.13 -25.62
CA HIS A 282 22.58 -16.80 -26.13
C HIS A 282 22.75 -18.23 -25.62
N ASN A 283 21.75 -18.78 -24.90
CA ASN A 283 21.76 -20.12 -24.30
C ASN A 283 23.04 -20.38 -23.47
N LEU A 284 23.36 -19.44 -22.55
CA LEU A 284 24.50 -19.55 -21.65
C LEU A 284 24.15 -20.36 -20.40
N GLU A 285 25.15 -21.00 -19.80
CA GLU A 285 25.00 -21.63 -18.49
C GLU A 285 24.67 -20.59 -17.40
N VAL A 286 23.72 -20.90 -16.54
CA VAL A 286 23.46 -20.12 -15.32
C VAL A 286 24.23 -20.77 -14.17
N ARG A 287 25.28 -20.11 -13.68
CA ARG A 287 26.21 -20.63 -12.66
C ARG A 287 26.12 -19.81 -11.37
N PRO A 288 25.25 -20.18 -10.39
CA PRO A 288 25.22 -19.53 -9.11
C PRO A 288 26.51 -19.73 -8.31
N VAL A 289 27.05 -18.65 -7.76
CA VAL A 289 28.27 -18.65 -6.94
C VAL A 289 28.08 -18.00 -5.58
N ILE A 290 26.95 -17.31 -5.35
CA ILE A 290 26.54 -16.74 -4.08
C ILE A 290 25.29 -17.49 -3.62
N GLY A 291 25.34 -18.01 -2.39
CA GLY A 291 24.23 -18.74 -1.76
C GLY A 291 23.18 -17.80 -1.14
N LEU A 292 22.05 -18.36 -0.73
CA LEU A 292 20.96 -17.61 -0.07
C LEU A 292 21.36 -16.98 1.27
N ASN A 293 22.44 -17.48 1.88
CA ASN A 293 23.03 -16.90 3.11
C ASN A 293 23.94 -15.69 2.83
N GLY A 294 24.07 -15.24 1.57
CA GLY A 294 24.94 -14.16 1.16
C GLY A 294 26.44 -14.48 1.22
N LYS A 295 26.80 -15.78 1.16
CA LYS A 295 28.17 -16.25 1.14
C LYS A 295 28.50 -16.97 -0.16
N LEU A 296 29.76 -16.93 -0.56
CA LEU A 296 30.24 -17.65 -1.72
C LEU A 296 30.17 -19.15 -1.48
N ASN A 297 29.79 -19.91 -2.51
CA ASN A 297 29.67 -21.38 -2.42
C ASN A 297 30.98 -22.10 -2.83
N GLU A 298 30.96 -23.46 -2.81
CA GLU A 298 32.12 -24.31 -3.06
C GLU A 298 32.77 -24.10 -4.46
N LYS A 299 32.01 -23.62 -5.46
CA LYS A 299 32.53 -23.32 -6.81
C LYS A 299 33.56 -22.18 -6.81
N CYS A 300 33.61 -21.41 -5.75
CA CYS A 300 34.56 -20.33 -5.55
C CYS A 300 35.90 -20.76 -4.95
N GLY A 301 36.11 -22.06 -4.71
CA GLY A 301 37.36 -22.62 -4.16
C GLY A 301 37.75 -22.00 -2.81
N PRO A 302 38.94 -21.41 -2.66
CA PRO A 302 39.38 -20.85 -1.39
C PRO A 302 38.57 -19.68 -0.86
N TYR A 303 37.63 -19.12 -1.63
CA TYR A 303 36.75 -18.04 -1.23
C TYR A 303 35.37 -18.55 -0.74
N ALA A 304 35.16 -19.88 -0.75
CA ALA A 304 33.92 -20.48 -0.26
C ALA A 304 33.70 -20.17 1.23
N GLY A 305 32.42 -19.85 1.58
CA GLY A 305 32.04 -19.48 2.94
C GLY A 305 32.27 -18.01 3.32
N MET A 306 33.03 -17.23 2.53
CA MET A 306 33.21 -15.79 2.73
C MET A 306 31.94 -15.02 2.43
N GLY A 307 31.66 -13.95 3.18
CA GLY A 307 30.62 -12.99 2.84
C GLY A 307 30.98 -12.18 1.58
N ILE A 308 29.97 -11.62 0.89
CA ILE A 308 30.16 -10.92 -0.38
C ILE A 308 31.24 -9.84 -0.33
N MET A 309 31.21 -8.97 0.71
CA MET A 309 32.20 -7.87 0.80
C MET A 309 33.58 -8.37 1.17
N GLU A 310 33.69 -9.31 2.10
CA GLU A 310 34.95 -9.97 2.46
C GLU A 310 35.58 -10.66 1.25
N ALA A 311 34.79 -11.41 0.50
CA ALA A 311 35.22 -12.07 -0.72
C ALA A 311 35.70 -11.06 -1.79
N ARG A 312 34.98 -9.92 -1.93
CA ARG A 312 35.35 -8.86 -2.86
C ARG A 312 36.74 -8.32 -2.57
N GLU A 313 37.01 -7.97 -1.31
CA GLU A 313 38.33 -7.46 -0.86
C GLU A 313 39.43 -8.50 -1.14
N LYS A 314 39.19 -9.76 -0.76
CA LYS A 314 40.15 -10.83 -0.96
C LYS A 314 40.41 -11.14 -2.45
N VAL A 315 39.38 -11.17 -3.28
CA VAL A 315 39.49 -11.35 -4.74
C VAL A 315 40.31 -10.23 -5.35
N VAL A 316 40.08 -8.98 -4.97
CA VAL A 316 40.84 -7.82 -5.46
C VAL A 316 42.31 -7.89 -5.08
N GLU A 317 42.63 -8.26 -3.81
CA GLU A 317 43.98 -8.48 -3.36
C GLU A 317 44.72 -9.53 -4.20
N ASP A 318 44.07 -10.66 -4.44
CA ASP A 318 44.70 -11.77 -5.19
C ASP A 318 44.77 -11.51 -6.68
N LEU A 319 43.84 -10.75 -7.28
CA LEU A 319 43.95 -10.23 -8.65
C LEU A 319 45.16 -9.29 -8.79
N LYS A 320 45.43 -8.44 -7.80
CA LYS A 320 46.59 -7.56 -7.75
C LYS A 320 47.87 -8.35 -7.67
N LYS A 321 47.95 -9.34 -6.82
CA LYS A 321 49.12 -10.23 -6.68
C LYS A 321 49.45 -10.98 -7.94
N LYS A 322 48.44 -11.41 -8.72
CA LYS A 322 48.62 -12.07 -10.02
C LYS A 322 48.85 -11.12 -11.17
N GLY A 323 48.84 -9.82 -10.97
CA GLY A 323 48.99 -8.82 -12.08
C GLY A 323 47.78 -8.79 -13.02
N LEU A 324 46.62 -9.28 -12.59
CA LEU A 324 45.38 -9.30 -13.34
C LEU A 324 44.52 -8.04 -13.09
N LEU A 325 44.78 -7.28 -12.03
CA LEU A 325 44.17 -5.98 -11.76
C LEU A 325 44.92 -4.89 -12.49
N VAL A 326 44.27 -4.19 -13.43
CA VAL A 326 44.87 -3.16 -14.29
C VAL A 326 44.78 -1.78 -13.66
N LYS A 327 43.58 -1.43 -13.14
CA LYS A 327 43.30 -0.09 -12.62
C LYS A 327 42.10 -0.19 -11.64
N VAL A 328 42.03 0.75 -10.68
CA VAL A 328 40.88 0.95 -9.81
C VAL A 328 40.43 2.41 -9.90
N ASP A 329 39.16 2.65 -10.14
CA ASP A 329 38.54 3.97 -10.04
C ASP A 329 37.76 4.02 -8.71
N GLU A 330 38.37 4.66 -7.71
CA GLU A 330 37.80 4.78 -6.33
C GLU A 330 36.59 5.72 -6.25
N ASN A 331 36.30 6.45 -7.30
CA ASN A 331 35.29 7.50 -7.29
C ASN A 331 34.04 7.18 -8.11
N TYR A 332 33.89 5.94 -8.56
CA TYR A 332 32.76 5.55 -9.40
C TYR A 332 31.44 5.60 -8.61
N LYS A 333 30.45 6.28 -9.17
CA LYS A 333 29.09 6.39 -8.61
C LYS A 333 28.13 5.56 -9.42
N HIS A 334 27.36 4.71 -8.76
CA HIS A 334 26.33 3.92 -9.41
C HIS A 334 25.09 3.76 -8.51
N ALA A 335 24.00 3.29 -9.10
CA ALA A 335 22.79 2.96 -8.38
C ALA A 335 22.87 1.52 -7.84
N VAL A 336 22.62 1.36 -6.55
CA VAL A 336 22.53 0.05 -5.88
C VAL A 336 21.10 -0.19 -5.45
N SER A 337 20.57 -1.37 -5.76
CA SER A 337 19.24 -1.80 -5.31
C SER A 337 19.29 -2.26 -3.88
N VAL A 338 18.42 -1.68 -3.04
CA VAL A 338 18.24 -2.09 -1.65
C VAL A 338 16.79 -2.41 -1.35
N CYS A 339 16.52 -3.31 -0.43
CA CYS A 339 15.15 -3.62 -0.02
C CYS A 339 14.48 -2.39 0.62
N TYR A 340 13.23 -2.13 0.27
CA TYR A 340 12.56 -0.86 0.56
C TYR A 340 12.33 -0.59 2.05
N LYS A 341 12.26 -1.63 2.89
CA LYS A 341 11.96 -1.51 4.32
C LYS A 341 13.20 -1.43 5.21
N ALA A 342 14.16 -2.30 4.98
CA ALA A 342 15.32 -2.42 5.86
C ALA A 342 16.60 -1.79 5.26
N GLY A 343 16.57 -1.41 3.99
CA GLY A 343 17.73 -0.80 3.30
C GLY A 343 18.91 -1.74 3.10
N HIS A 344 18.69 -3.07 3.17
CA HIS A 344 19.74 -4.05 2.91
C HIS A 344 19.98 -4.20 1.41
N ASP A 345 21.23 -4.44 1.04
CA ASP A 345 21.60 -4.76 -0.34
C ASP A 345 20.85 -6.01 -0.82
N VAL A 346 20.38 -5.95 -2.04
CA VAL A 346 19.67 -7.03 -2.70
C VAL A 346 20.63 -7.73 -3.66
N GLU A 347 20.68 -9.06 -3.59
CA GLU A 347 21.44 -9.92 -4.46
C GLU A 347 20.53 -10.49 -5.57
N PRO A 348 20.76 -10.16 -6.84
CA PRO A 348 20.09 -10.87 -7.92
C PRO A 348 20.46 -12.35 -7.87
N THR A 349 19.44 -13.20 -7.76
CA THR A 349 19.62 -14.65 -7.50
C THR A 349 18.61 -15.42 -8.34
N VAL A 350 19.03 -16.52 -8.94
CA VAL A 350 18.13 -17.40 -9.68
C VAL A 350 17.50 -18.41 -8.74
N LEU A 351 16.17 -18.30 -8.59
CA LEU A 351 15.37 -19.17 -7.72
C LEU A 351 14.12 -19.67 -8.45
N PRO A 352 13.64 -20.89 -8.13
CA PRO A 352 12.29 -21.29 -8.51
C PRO A 352 11.28 -20.39 -7.83
N ASN A 353 10.35 -19.85 -8.59
CA ASN A 353 9.29 -18.97 -8.11
C ASN A 353 7.97 -19.31 -8.81
N TRP A 354 6.85 -18.91 -8.17
CA TRP A 354 5.54 -18.92 -8.76
C TRP A 354 5.29 -17.58 -9.44
N PHE A 355 4.75 -17.62 -10.67
CA PHE A 355 4.51 -16.44 -11.49
C PHE A 355 3.08 -16.37 -11.97
N VAL A 356 2.57 -15.15 -12.09
CA VAL A 356 1.36 -14.83 -12.87
C VAL A 356 1.79 -14.30 -14.23
N SER A 357 1.36 -14.96 -15.31
CA SER A 357 1.45 -14.44 -16.66
C SER A 357 0.43 -13.32 -16.85
N VAL A 358 0.92 -12.09 -17.03
CA VAL A 358 0.07 -10.89 -16.95
C VAL A 358 -0.50 -10.43 -18.29
N ASP A 359 -0.03 -10.97 -19.43
CA ASP A 359 -0.40 -10.44 -20.75
C ASP A 359 -1.90 -10.48 -21.05
N LYS A 360 -2.61 -11.53 -20.61
CA LYS A 360 -4.07 -11.63 -20.77
C LYS A 360 -4.82 -10.75 -19.77
N LEU A 361 -4.23 -10.45 -18.61
CA LEU A 361 -4.85 -9.67 -17.53
C LEU A 361 -4.66 -8.18 -17.72
N LYS A 362 -3.46 -7.75 -18.13
CA LYS A 362 -3.12 -6.32 -18.26
C LYS A 362 -3.84 -5.60 -19.39
N LYS A 363 -4.12 -6.28 -20.52
CA LYS A 363 -4.78 -5.65 -21.68
C LYS A 363 -6.19 -5.18 -21.37
N PRO A 364 -7.11 -5.99 -20.79
CA PRO A 364 -8.43 -5.53 -20.38
C PRO A 364 -8.36 -4.40 -19.35
N ALA A 365 -7.46 -4.52 -18.33
CA ALA A 365 -7.27 -3.52 -17.29
C ALA A 365 -6.76 -2.18 -17.83
N LEU A 366 -5.88 -2.19 -18.82
CA LEU A 366 -5.43 -0.99 -19.52
C LEU A 366 -6.58 -0.34 -20.32
N ASN A 367 -7.37 -1.17 -21.01
CA ASN A 367 -8.45 -0.69 -21.89
C ASN A 367 -9.58 0.01 -21.13
N VAL A 368 -9.98 -0.45 -19.93
CA VAL A 368 -11.04 0.21 -19.16
C VAL A 368 -10.65 1.61 -18.71
N VAL A 369 -9.37 1.84 -18.41
CA VAL A 369 -8.82 3.16 -18.06
C VAL A 369 -8.65 4.04 -19.29
N LYS A 370 -8.13 3.49 -20.40
CA LYS A 370 -8.01 4.23 -21.68
C LYS A 370 -9.37 4.72 -22.16
N LYS A 371 -10.41 3.87 -22.12
CA LYS A 371 -11.78 4.17 -22.51
C LYS A 371 -12.57 5.02 -21.51
N GLY A 372 -12.01 5.35 -20.35
CA GLY A 372 -12.65 6.17 -19.31
C GLY A 372 -13.76 5.45 -18.52
N LYS A 373 -13.86 4.12 -18.60
CA LYS A 373 -14.77 3.35 -17.75
C LYS A 373 -14.29 3.35 -16.28
N VAL A 374 -12.98 3.42 -16.07
CA VAL A 374 -12.34 3.75 -14.79
C VAL A 374 -11.63 5.10 -14.98
N ARG A 375 -12.04 6.10 -14.19
CA ARG A 375 -11.51 7.46 -14.25
C ARG A 375 -10.47 7.64 -13.12
N ILE A 376 -9.27 8.14 -13.44
CA ILE A 376 -8.21 8.40 -12.45
C ILE A 376 -8.11 9.89 -12.19
N PHE A 377 -8.12 10.27 -10.92
CA PHE A 377 -7.97 11.64 -10.44
C PHE A 377 -6.75 11.74 -9.50
N PRO A 378 -5.91 12.77 -9.65
CA PRO A 378 -5.95 13.77 -10.73
C PRO A 378 -5.60 13.16 -12.10
N LYS A 379 -6.14 13.75 -13.17
CA LYS A 379 -6.05 13.19 -14.55
C LYS A 379 -4.63 12.88 -15.04
N TRP A 380 -3.64 13.60 -14.57
CA TRP A 380 -2.24 13.39 -14.97
C TRP A 380 -1.66 12.05 -14.44
N ARG A 381 -2.20 11.49 -13.38
CA ARG A 381 -1.82 10.15 -12.88
C ARG A 381 -2.24 9.01 -13.81
N LYS A 382 -3.19 9.24 -14.71
CA LYS A 382 -3.54 8.27 -15.75
C LYS A 382 -2.33 7.83 -16.57
N ILE A 383 -1.41 8.74 -16.87
CA ILE A 383 -0.17 8.45 -17.63
C ILE A 383 0.70 7.46 -16.84
N THR A 384 0.83 7.63 -15.52
CA THR A 384 1.58 6.71 -14.66
C THR A 384 1.01 5.29 -14.71
N TYR A 385 -0.32 5.17 -14.62
CA TYR A 385 -1.01 3.87 -14.71
C TYR A 385 -0.81 3.22 -16.10
N THR A 386 -1.06 3.98 -17.17
CA THR A 386 -1.02 3.41 -18.54
C THR A 386 0.38 2.93 -18.91
N ARG A 387 1.41 3.72 -18.62
CA ARG A 387 2.81 3.32 -18.86
C ARG A 387 3.16 2.06 -18.06
N TRP A 388 2.82 2.03 -16.78
CA TRP A 388 3.06 0.86 -15.95
C TRP A 388 2.41 -0.41 -16.51
N MET A 389 1.13 -0.33 -16.92
CA MET A 389 0.41 -1.48 -17.46
C MET A 389 0.97 -1.95 -18.81
N GLU A 390 1.49 -1.05 -19.63
CA GLU A 390 2.13 -1.38 -20.91
C GLU A 390 3.48 -2.11 -20.71
N GLU A 391 4.26 -1.67 -19.73
CA GLU A 391 5.60 -2.19 -19.42
C GLU A 391 5.59 -3.38 -18.46
N MET A 392 4.43 -3.71 -17.88
CA MET A 392 4.30 -4.74 -16.85
C MET A 392 4.74 -6.12 -17.38
N ARG A 393 5.70 -6.74 -16.68
CA ARG A 393 6.21 -8.09 -16.90
C ARG A 393 5.48 -9.09 -16.02
N ASP A 394 5.69 -10.38 -16.27
CA ASP A 394 5.16 -11.45 -15.43
C ASP A 394 5.53 -11.24 -13.96
N TRP A 395 4.56 -11.52 -13.10
CA TRP A 395 4.60 -11.11 -11.71
C TRP A 395 4.99 -12.28 -10.80
N PRO A 396 6.17 -12.23 -10.12
CA PRO A 396 6.54 -13.23 -9.12
C PRO A 396 5.67 -13.05 -7.86
N ILE A 397 4.93 -14.09 -7.51
CA ILE A 397 3.93 -14.04 -6.42
C ILE A 397 4.33 -14.82 -5.18
N SER A 398 5.48 -15.50 -5.16
CA SER A 398 5.95 -16.23 -3.97
C SER A 398 6.92 -15.41 -3.13
N ARG A 399 6.77 -15.49 -1.80
CA ARG A 399 7.61 -14.84 -0.79
C ARG A 399 8.06 -15.85 0.25
N GLN A 400 9.36 -15.88 0.54
CA GLN A 400 9.99 -16.79 1.50
C GLN A 400 9.85 -16.24 2.93
N ILE A 401 8.60 -16.04 3.34
CA ILE A 401 8.22 -15.56 4.68
C ILE A 401 7.19 -16.51 5.31
N VAL A 402 7.05 -16.41 6.62
CA VAL A 402 6.08 -17.24 7.35
C VAL A 402 4.72 -16.59 7.38
N TRP A 403 4.68 -15.26 7.55
CA TRP A 403 3.46 -14.50 7.75
C TRP A 403 2.76 -14.16 6.43
N GLY A 404 1.54 -14.66 6.27
CA GLY A 404 0.69 -14.44 5.08
C GLY A 404 -0.06 -15.69 4.67
N ILE A 405 -0.80 -15.60 3.56
CA ILE A 405 -1.51 -16.73 2.97
C ILE A 405 -0.49 -17.64 2.28
N ARG A 406 -0.32 -18.86 2.78
CA ARG A 406 0.58 -19.87 2.19
C ARG A 406 0.07 -20.28 0.80
N ILE A 407 0.98 -20.48 -0.15
CA ILE A 407 0.63 -21.07 -1.45
C ILE A 407 0.14 -22.50 -1.23
N PRO A 408 -1.06 -22.89 -1.73
CA PRO A 408 -1.68 -24.17 -1.41
C PRO A 408 -1.12 -25.34 -2.22
N ALA A 409 0.21 -25.37 -2.41
CA ALA A 409 0.91 -26.44 -3.06
C ALA A 409 1.51 -27.43 -2.04
N TRP A 410 1.58 -28.71 -2.42
CA TRP A 410 2.06 -29.80 -1.60
C TRP A 410 2.95 -30.72 -2.40
N TYR A 411 4.05 -31.19 -1.81
CA TYR A 411 5.07 -32.00 -2.45
C TYR A 411 5.19 -33.36 -1.78
N SER A 412 4.93 -34.44 -2.52
CA SER A 412 5.24 -35.79 -2.09
C SER A 412 6.76 -35.97 -2.01
N VAL A 413 7.28 -36.39 -0.84
CA VAL A 413 8.74 -36.59 -0.66
C VAL A 413 9.25 -37.73 -1.54
N LYS A 414 8.40 -38.73 -1.80
CA LYS A 414 8.72 -39.87 -2.67
C LYS A 414 8.94 -39.45 -4.13
N ASP A 415 8.11 -38.52 -4.63
CA ASP A 415 8.18 -38.06 -6.03
C ASP A 415 9.23 -36.94 -6.23
N ASN A 416 9.71 -36.33 -5.15
CA ASN A 416 10.60 -35.16 -5.17
C ASN A 416 11.78 -35.33 -4.21
N PRO A 417 12.71 -36.29 -4.46
CA PRO A 417 13.83 -36.56 -3.56
C PRO A 417 14.83 -35.40 -3.42
N ASP A 418 14.81 -34.46 -4.36
CA ASP A 418 15.73 -33.30 -4.41
C ASP A 418 15.15 -32.03 -3.75
N LEU A 419 14.02 -32.11 -3.02
CA LEU A 419 13.53 -31.00 -2.22
C LEU A 419 14.63 -30.57 -1.23
N LEU A 420 15.00 -29.30 -1.25
CA LEU A 420 15.90 -28.74 -0.25
C LEU A 420 15.06 -28.28 0.94
N VAL A 421 15.20 -28.96 2.07
CA VAL A 421 14.41 -28.73 3.28
C VAL A 421 15.29 -28.20 4.39
N THR A 422 14.78 -27.20 5.12
CA THR A 422 15.36 -26.72 6.36
C THR A 422 14.35 -26.92 7.48
N PHE A 423 14.78 -27.55 8.57
CA PHE A 423 13.95 -27.77 9.75
C PHE A 423 14.76 -27.59 11.06
N ILE A 424 14.05 -27.42 12.17
CA ILE A 424 14.64 -27.34 13.51
C ILE A 424 14.40 -28.66 14.26
N LYS A 425 15.46 -29.19 14.86
CA LYS A 425 15.40 -30.29 15.79
C LYS A 425 16.32 -29.97 16.98
N ASP A 426 15.78 -30.07 18.20
CA ASP A 426 16.53 -29.85 19.48
C ASP A 426 17.26 -28.47 19.52
N GLY A 427 16.68 -27.45 18.89
CA GLY A 427 17.26 -26.11 18.79
C GLY A 427 18.31 -25.95 17.69
N GLU A 428 18.64 -27.00 16.95
CA GLU A 428 19.57 -26.95 15.83
C GLU A 428 18.84 -26.84 14.49
N ARG A 429 19.35 -25.97 13.63
CA ARG A 429 18.86 -25.77 12.27
C ARG A 429 19.59 -26.68 11.30
N ILE A 430 18.84 -27.63 10.72
CA ILE A 430 19.36 -28.65 9.82
C ILE A 430 18.85 -28.36 8.40
N THR A 431 19.74 -28.39 7.41
CA THR A 431 19.39 -28.18 5.99
C THR A 431 20.01 -29.26 5.14
N GLY A 432 19.21 -29.83 4.22
CA GLY A 432 19.69 -30.85 3.28
C GLY A 432 18.63 -31.24 2.26
N LYS A 433 18.99 -32.11 1.32
CA LYS A 433 18.00 -32.74 0.45
C LYS A 433 17.13 -33.69 1.26
N ILE A 434 15.82 -33.71 0.95
CA ILE A 434 14.87 -34.55 1.70
C ILE A 434 15.27 -36.04 1.69
N SER A 435 15.79 -36.55 0.57
CA SER A 435 16.30 -37.92 0.47
C SER A 435 17.41 -38.21 1.48
N GLU A 436 18.36 -37.28 1.67
CA GLU A 436 19.49 -37.43 2.61
C GLU A 436 19.06 -37.25 4.06
N LEU A 437 18.07 -36.36 4.29
CA LEU A 437 17.55 -36.10 5.63
C LEU A 437 16.75 -37.28 6.17
N LEU A 438 15.98 -37.98 5.33
CA LEU A 438 15.19 -39.15 5.70
C LEU A 438 16.04 -40.37 6.07
N GLU A 439 17.33 -40.40 5.70
CA GLU A 439 18.28 -41.43 6.19
C GLU A 439 18.61 -41.26 7.67
N LYS A 440 18.44 -40.06 8.24
CA LYS A 440 18.89 -39.70 9.60
C LYS A 440 17.79 -39.24 10.52
N HIS A 441 16.65 -38.85 9.97
CA HIS A 441 15.52 -38.24 10.69
C HIS A 441 14.21 -38.85 10.18
N SER A 442 13.20 -38.94 11.06
CA SER A 442 11.88 -39.38 10.62
C SER A 442 11.15 -38.26 9.85
N PHE A 443 10.17 -38.64 9.03
CA PHE A 443 9.35 -37.66 8.32
C PHE A 443 8.62 -36.72 9.28
N GLU A 444 8.10 -37.25 10.39
CA GLU A 444 7.38 -36.51 11.42
C GLU A 444 8.28 -35.46 12.11
N GLU A 445 9.55 -35.79 12.36
CA GLU A 445 10.53 -34.82 12.92
C GLU A 445 10.77 -33.66 11.95
N ILE A 446 10.96 -33.98 10.66
CA ILE A 446 11.19 -32.98 9.61
C ILE A 446 9.95 -32.11 9.42
N GLU A 447 8.75 -32.71 9.34
CA GLU A 447 7.51 -31.99 9.19
C GLU A 447 7.25 -31.04 10.36
N LYS A 448 7.38 -31.53 11.59
CA LYS A 448 7.16 -30.74 12.80
C LYS A 448 8.11 -29.56 12.93
N GLY A 449 9.38 -29.76 12.58
CA GLY A 449 10.40 -28.72 12.67
C GLY A 449 10.51 -27.83 11.43
N LEU A 450 9.68 -28.02 10.42
CA LEU A 450 9.78 -27.36 9.11
C LEU A 450 9.88 -25.85 9.22
N GLN A 451 10.93 -25.28 8.64
CA GLN A 451 11.11 -23.83 8.49
C GLN A 451 10.93 -23.38 7.04
N ASN A 452 11.61 -24.06 6.12
CA ASN A 452 11.67 -23.66 4.73
C ASN A 452 11.82 -24.87 3.81
N LEU A 453 11.21 -24.80 2.64
CA LEU A 453 11.31 -25.78 1.58
C LEU A 453 11.56 -25.06 0.25
N ILE A 454 12.55 -25.51 -0.51
CA ILE A 454 12.81 -25.07 -1.87
C ILE A 454 12.64 -26.26 -2.79
N ALA A 455 11.58 -26.26 -3.56
CA ALA A 455 11.30 -27.28 -4.55
C ALA A 455 11.95 -26.92 -5.90
N PRO A 456 12.64 -27.85 -6.60
CA PRO A 456 13.08 -27.64 -7.97
C PRO A 456 11.95 -27.16 -8.88
N LYS A 457 12.25 -26.48 -9.99
CA LYS A 457 11.23 -25.91 -10.89
C LYS A 457 10.29 -26.98 -11.49
N ASP A 458 10.80 -28.16 -11.68
CA ASP A 458 10.13 -29.35 -12.25
C ASP A 458 9.54 -30.28 -11.20
N ALA A 459 9.58 -29.90 -9.92
CA ALA A 459 8.98 -30.67 -8.82
C ALA A 459 7.48 -30.91 -9.06
N LYS A 460 7.04 -32.14 -8.81
CA LYS A 460 5.63 -32.51 -8.89
C LYS A 460 4.89 -32.01 -7.66
N TYR A 461 3.80 -31.33 -7.85
CA TYR A 461 2.99 -30.77 -6.76
C TYR A 461 1.51 -31.06 -6.92
N LEU A 462 0.80 -31.03 -5.80
CA LEU A 462 -0.67 -31.08 -5.73
C LEU A 462 -1.14 -29.72 -5.20
N ILE A 463 -2.24 -29.20 -5.74
CA ILE A 463 -2.89 -28.01 -5.21
C ILE A 463 -4.06 -28.45 -4.34
N SER A 464 -4.02 -28.06 -3.07
CA SER A 464 -5.09 -28.35 -2.11
C SER A 464 -5.02 -27.37 -0.94
N LYS A 465 -6.19 -26.94 -0.44
CA LYS A 465 -6.29 -26.18 0.81
C LYS A 465 -5.84 -27.04 2.00
N ASP A 466 -6.33 -28.26 2.05
CA ASP A 466 -6.05 -29.22 3.11
C ASP A 466 -4.87 -30.11 2.76
N LYS A 467 -4.20 -30.64 3.79
CA LYS A 467 -3.09 -31.57 3.63
C LYS A 467 -3.57 -32.87 2.94
N PRO A 468 -3.01 -33.24 1.77
CA PRO A 468 -3.29 -34.55 1.16
C PRO A 468 -2.74 -35.69 2.01
N ASN A 469 -3.21 -36.93 1.75
CA ASN A 469 -2.72 -38.12 2.45
C ASN A 469 -1.29 -38.47 2.03
N GLY A 470 -0.48 -39.00 2.96
CA GLY A 470 0.87 -39.52 2.73
C GLY A 470 1.97 -38.62 3.32
N GLU A 471 3.21 -39.00 3.02
CA GLU A 471 4.43 -38.19 3.40
C GLU A 471 4.58 -37.03 2.42
N ILE A 472 3.92 -35.95 2.75
CA ILE A 472 3.76 -34.76 1.90
C ILE A 472 4.11 -33.51 2.69
N LEU A 473 5.04 -32.72 2.18
CA LEU A 473 5.43 -31.42 2.76
C LEU A 473 4.71 -30.27 2.06
N PRO A 474 4.30 -29.24 2.82
CA PRO A 474 3.68 -28.04 2.25
C PRO A 474 4.71 -27.16 1.53
N GLU A 475 4.27 -26.43 0.52
CA GLU A 475 4.98 -25.23 0.08
C GLU A 475 5.15 -24.27 1.26
N THR A 476 6.34 -23.69 1.43
CA THR A 476 6.61 -22.77 2.52
C THR A 476 6.54 -21.31 2.12
N ASP A 477 6.47 -21.03 0.83
CA ASP A 477 6.26 -19.67 0.34
C ASP A 477 4.82 -19.22 0.60
N THR A 478 4.68 -17.94 0.93
CA THR A 478 3.39 -17.25 0.99
C THR A 478 3.17 -16.44 -0.28
N PHE A 479 1.92 -16.12 -0.57
CA PHE A 479 1.61 -15.16 -1.63
C PHE A 479 2.18 -13.77 -1.31
N ASP A 480 2.59 -13.08 -2.36
CA ASP A 480 2.77 -11.63 -2.32
C ASP A 480 1.49 -10.97 -1.78
N THR A 481 1.60 -10.06 -0.81
CA THR A 481 0.44 -9.39 -0.21
C THR A 481 -0.45 -8.70 -1.24
N TRP A 482 0.13 -8.24 -2.36
CA TRP A 482 -0.65 -7.64 -3.45
C TRP A 482 -1.49 -8.65 -4.23
N PHE A 483 -1.18 -9.94 -4.14
CA PHE A 483 -2.02 -11.00 -4.70
C PHE A 483 -3.29 -11.16 -3.85
N SER A 484 -3.18 -11.26 -2.54
CA SER A 484 -4.33 -11.36 -1.64
C SER A 484 -5.14 -10.06 -1.59
N SER A 485 -4.49 -8.91 -1.37
CA SER A 485 -5.16 -7.61 -1.25
C SER A 485 -5.75 -7.10 -2.57
N GLY A 486 -5.32 -7.64 -3.72
CA GLY A 486 -5.93 -7.36 -5.02
C GLY A 486 -7.39 -7.82 -5.14
N HIS A 487 -7.86 -8.70 -4.25
CA HIS A 487 -9.26 -9.14 -4.17
C HIS A 487 -10.15 -8.22 -3.33
N TRP A 488 -9.60 -7.19 -2.70
CA TRP A 488 -10.25 -6.41 -1.64
C TRP A 488 -11.68 -5.95 -1.96
N PRO A 489 -12.01 -5.34 -3.12
CA PRO A 489 -13.38 -4.97 -3.46
C PRO A 489 -14.35 -6.15 -3.63
N LEU A 490 -13.82 -7.36 -3.80
CA LEU A 490 -14.61 -8.57 -3.97
C LEU A 490 -14.87 -9.24 -2.62
N VAL A 491 -13.80 -9.46 -1.83
CA VAL A 491 -13.90 -10.22 -0.58
C VAL A 491 -14.62 -9.46 0.52
N THR A 492 -14.49 -8.12 0.57
CA THR A 492 -15.23 -7.28 1.52
C THR A 492 -16.74 -7.26 1.26
N LEU A 493 -17.17 -7.63 0.06
CA LEU A 493 -18.58 -7.78 -0.33
C LEU A 493 -19.01 -9.25 -0.43
N HIS A 494 -18.17 -10.19 0.04
CA HIS A 494 -18.44 -11.63 0.02
C HIS A 494 -18.80 -12.18 -1.37
N TYR A 495 -18.01 -11.79 -2.41
CA TYR A 495 -18.10 -12.38 -3.75
C TYR A 495 -17.96 -13.91 -3.70
N PRO A 496 -18.70 -14.71 -4.54
CA PRO A 496 -19.61 -14.23 -5.60
C PRO A 496 -21.07 -14.10 -5.17
N ASP A 497 -21.54 -14.73 -4.09
CA ASP A 497 -22.93 -15.09 -3.87
C ASP A 497 -23.58 -14.33 -2.70
N SER A 498 -23.31 -13.03 -2.54
CA SER A 498 -23.94 -12.22 -1.50
C SER A 498 -24.84 -11.12 -2.06
N GLU A 499 -25.89 -10.77 -1.31
CA GLU A 499 -26.76 -9.63 -1.64
C GLU A 499 -25.98 -8.31 -1.64
N ASP A 500 -24.99 -8.18 -0.75
CA ASP A 500 -24.11 -7.01 -0.70
C ASP A 500 -23.30 -6.89 -1.99
N PHE A 501 -22.75 -8.01 -2.51
CA PHE A 501 -22.01 -8.00 -3.76
C PHE A 501 -22.91 -7.64 -4.95
N GLU A 502 -24.09 -8.23 -5.04
CA GLU A 502 -25.03 -7.92 -6.13
C GLU A 502 -25.42 -6.45 -6.19
N TYR A 503 -25.60 -5.82 -5.01
CA TYR A 503 -26.09 -4.45 -4.92
C TYR A 503 -24.97 -3.39 -4.90
N PHE A 504 -23.89 -3.62 -4.17
CA PHE A 504 -22.84 -2.62 -3.93
C PHE A 504 -21.61 -2.74 -4.86
N TYR A 505 -21.49 -3.82 -5.65
CA TYR A 505 -20.42 -3.97 -6.62
C TYR A 505 -20.87 -3.61 -8.04
N PRO A 506 -20.08 -2.85 -8.83
CA PRO A 506 -18.78 -2.25 -8.51
C PRO A 506 -18.85 -1.17 -7.43
N THR A 507 -17.77 -1.01 -6.65
CA THR A 507 -17.70 0.09 -5.69
C THR A 507 -17.61 1.44 -6.42
N SER A 508 -17.92 2.53 -5.74
CA SER A 508 -18.05 3.84 -6.39
C SER A 508 -16.72 4.52 -6.62
N VAL A 509 -15.91 4.60 -5.56
CA VAL A 509 -14.62 5.27 -5.57
C VAL A 509 -13.60 4.40 -4.84
N MET A 510 -12.42 4.25 -5.45
CA MET A 510 -11.23 3.77 -4.79
C MET A 510 -10.36 4.98 -4.45
N GLU A 511 -10.22 5.28 -3.18
CA GLU A 511 -9.38 6.34 -2.66
C GLU A 511 -8.10 5.74 -2.10
N THR A 512 -6.91 6.29 -2.41
CA THR A 512 -5.65 5.85 -1.82
C THR A 512 -4.49 6.80 -2.12
N GLY A 513 -3.34 6.59 -1.45
CA GLY A 513 -2.08 7.25 -1.78
C GLY A 513 -1.60 6.92 -3.20
N TRP A 514 -1.08 7.93 -3.90
CA TRP A 514 -0.64 7.75 -5.30
C TRP A 514 0.48 6.71 -5.47
N GLU A 515 1.26 6.44 -4.44
CA GLU A 515 2.38 5.50 -4.50
C GLU A 515 1.96 4.05 -4.74
N ILE A 516 0.77 3.65 -4.28
CA ILE A 516 0.27 2.28 -4.45
C ILE A 516 -0.65 2.09 -5.66
N LEU A 517 -0.77 3.10 -6.53
CA LEU A 517 -1.48 2.98 -7.82
C LEU A 517 -0.99 1.79 -8.64
N ARG A 518 0.32 1.60 -8.73
CA ARG A 518 0.96 0.54 -9.51
C ARG A 518 0.90 -0.83 -8.82
N PHE A 519 0.92 -0.84 -7.48
CA PHE A 519 0.94 -2.07 -6.70
C PHE A 519 -0.47 -2.63 -6.49
N TRP A 520 -1.37 -1.82 -5.98
CA TRP A 520 -2.66 -2.26 -5.47
C TRP A 520 -3.81 -1.97 -6.43
N VAL A 521 -3.97 -0.73 -6.86
CA VAL A 521 -5.09 -0.34 -7.73
C VAL A 521 -5.05 -1.12 -9.06
N SER A 522 -3.87 -1.30 -9.65
CA SER A 522 -3.74 -2.07 -10.89
C SER A 522 -4.13 -3.54 -10.71
N ARG A 523 -3.79 -4.16 -9.56
CA ARG A 523 -4.13 -5.55 -9.25
C ARG A 523 -5.63 -5.72 -9.03
N MET A 524 -6.26 -4.81 -8.29
CA MET A 524 -7.72 -4.82 -8.12
C MET A 524 -8.46 -4.71 -9.45
N ILE A 525 -8.03 -3.84 -10.36
CA ILE A 525 -8.63 -3.72 -11.70
C ILE A 525 -8.44 -5.03 -12.50
N MET A 526 -7.25 -5.63 -12.46
CA MET A 526 -6.97 -6.90 -13.14
C MET A 526 -7.87 -8.03 -12.61
N PHE A 527 -7.92 -8.22 -11.29
CA PHE A 527 -8.70 -9.29 -10.68
C PHE A 527 -10.20 -9.06 -10.78
N GLY A 528 -10.67 -7.82 -10.57
CA GLY A 528 -12.07 -7.48 -10.75
C GLY A 528 -12.57 -7.85 -12.14
N ILE A 529 -11.85 -7.47 -13.19
CA ILE A 529 -12.22 -7.79 -14.57
C ILE A 529 -12.08 -9.30 -14.85
N TYR A 530 -11.01 -9.93 -14.38
CA TYR A 530 -10.76 -11.36 -14.60
C TYR A 530 -11.84 -12.26 -13.98
N LEU A 531 -12.25 -11.93 -12.75
CA LEU A 531 -13.19 -12.76 -11.99
C LEU A 531 -14.66 -12.44 -12.31
N THR A 532 -14.99 -11.18 -12.58
CA THR A 532 -16.39 -10.73 -12.72
C THR A 532 -16.77 -10.21 -14.10
N GLY A 533 -15.79 -9.94 -14.96
CA GLY A 533 -16.00 -9.23 -16.25
C GLY A 533 -16.25 -7.73 -16.09
N LYS A 534 -16.28 -7.19 -14.84
CA LYS A 534 -16.56 -5.77 -14.55
C LYS A 534 -15.34 -5.12 -13.88
N SER A 535 -15.18 -3.81 -14.09
CA SER A 535 -14.21 -3.02 -13.30
C SER A 535 -14.65 -2.99 -11.85
N PRO A 536 -13.73 -3.08 -10.86
CA PRO A 536 -14.09 -3.14 -9.45
C PRO A 536 -14.59 -1.81 -8.88
N PHE A 537 -14.35 -0.69 -9.55
CA PHE A 537 -14.77 0.66 -9.19
C PHE A 537 -14.83 1.56 -10.44
N SER A 538 -15.58 2.67 -10.31
CA SER A 538 -15.75 3.64 -11.38
C SER A 538 -14.68 4.72 -11.37
N ASP A 539 -14.29 5.19 -10.19
CA ASP A 539 -13.32 6.25 -10.00
C ASP A 539 -12.17 5.80 -9.13
N VAL A 540 -11.01 6.38 -9.38
CA VAL A 540 -9.81 6.26 -8.55
C VAL A 540 -9.36 7.67 -8.18
N TYR A 541 -9.44 8.01 -6.90
CA TYR A 541 -8.87 9.25 -6.41
C TYR A 541 -7.55 8.98 -5.69
N LEU A 542 -6.52 9.73 -6.04
CA LEU A 542 -5.16 9.55 -5.51
C LEU A 542 -4.75 10.81 -4.76
N HIS A 543 -4.70 10.70 -3.43
CA HIS A 543 -4.18 11.80 -2.60
C HIS A 543 -2.63 11.87 -2.63
N GLY A 544 -2.10 13.04 -2.28
CA GLY A 544 -0.67 13.26 -2.08
C GLY A 544 -0.21 12.81 -0.69
N LEU A 545 1.09 12.64 -0.51
CA LEU A 545 1.65 12.24 0.78
C LEU A 545 1.71 13.42 1.76
N VAL A 546 1.34 13.15 3.01
CA VAL A 546 1.58 14.08 4.12
C VAL A 546 3.06 14.02 4.50
N ARG A 547 3.73 15.16 4.46
CA ARG A 547 5.16 15.31 4.75
C ARG A 547 5.38 16.10 6.04
N ALA A 548 6.53 15.90 6.65
CA ALA A 548 6.98 16.74 7.75
C ALA A 548 7.17 18.21 7.29
N ILE A 549 7.23 19.14 8.24
CA ILE A 549 7.37 20.59 7.95
C ILE A 549 8.60 20.90 7.08
N ASP A 550 9.68 20.11 7.24
CA ASP A 550 10.90 20.25 6.44
C ASP A 550 10.77 19.64 5.01
N GLY A 551 9.58 19.19 4.63
CA GLY A 551 9.29 18.58 3.33
C GLY A 551 9.74 17.13 3.18
N LYS A 552 10.41 16.55 4.18
CA LYS A 552 10.84 15.13 4.14
C LYS A 552 9.67 14.19 4.37
N LYS A 553 9.79 12.98 3.84
CA LYS A 553 8.84 11.90 4.14
C LYS A 553 8.88 11.60 5.64
N MET A 554 7.70 11.54 6.27
CA MET A 554 7.60 11.10 7.65
C MET A 554 8.03 9.64 7.79
N SER A 555 8.90 9.36 8.75
CA SER A 555 9.27 7.99 9.10
C SER A 555 9.61 7.87 10.59
N LYS A 556 9.28 6.72 11.20
CA LYS A 556 9.61 6.45 12.61
C LYS A 556 11.11 6.52 12.87
N SER A 557 11.93 6.12 11.89
CA SER A 557 13.40 6.16 11.99
C SER A 557 13.99 7.58 12.00
N LEU A 558 13.28 8.57 11.49
CA LEU A 558 13.69 9.98 11.51
C LEU A 558 13.10 10.75 12.69
N GLY A 559 12.22 10.15 13.48
CA GLY A 559 11.56 10.81 14.62
C GLY A 559 10.65 11.98 14.23
N ASN A 560 10.25 12.07 12.95
CA ASN A 560 9.48 13.20 12.41
C ASN A 560 8.01 12.82 12.09
N VAL A 561 7.53 11.70 12.63
CA VAL A 561 6.14 11.25 12.47
C VAL A 561 5.22 12.06 13.36
N VAL A 562 4.19 12.63 12.78
CA VAL A 562 3.08 13.25 13.52
C VAL A 562 2.18 12.13 14.06
N ASN A 563 1.99 12.08 15.37
CA ASN A 563 1.07 11.18 16.04
C ASN A 563 -0.35 11.78 16.00
N PRO A 564 -1.30 11.21 15.27
CA PRO A 564 -2.65 11.74 15.17
C PRO A 564 -3.38 11.78 16.52
N GLU A 565 -3.15 10.79 17.39
CA GLU A 565 -3.82 10.72 18.70
C GLU A 565 -3.51 11.92 19.58
N GLU A 566 -2.28 12.45 19.53
CA GLU A 566 -1.90 13.67 20.27
C GLU A 566 -2.66 14.89 19.75
N TYR A 567 -2.85 15.00 18.43
CA TYR A 567 -3.61 16.10 17.84
C TYR A 567 -5.10 16.01 18.15
N ILE A 568 -5.70 14.81 18.12
CA ILE A 568 -7.09 14.62 18.52
C ILE A 568 -7.28 14.96 20.00
N GLU A 569 -6.36 14.51 20.85
CA GLU A 569 -6.42 14.78 22.29
C GLU A 569 -6.27 16.27 22.62
N GLU A 570 -5.42 16.98 21.90
CA GLU A 570 -5.15 18.41 22.17
C GLU A 570 -6.17 19.34 21.47
N TYR A 571 -6.64 19.00 20.26
CA TYR A 571 -7.40 19.89 19.38
C TYR A 571 -8.76 19.38 18.93
N GLY A 572 -9.05 18.10 19.05
CA GLY A 572 -10.26 17.44 18.56
C GLY A 572 -10.11 16.86 17.15
N ALA A 573 -10.92 15.86 16.85
CA ALA A 573 -10.91 15.14 15.57
C ALA A 573 -11.32 16.05 14.40
N ASP A 574 -12.34 16.90 14.57
CA ASP A 574 -12.79 17.84 13.53
C ASP A 574 -11.70 18.82 13.12
N ALA A 575 -10.90 19.30 14.07
CA ALA A 575 -9.79 20.20 13.78
C ALA A 575 -8.68 19.53 12.97
N LEU A 576 -8.38 18.26 13.29
CA LEU A 576 -7.43 17.46 12.53
C LEU A 576 -7.94 17.18 11.11
N ARG A 577 -9.20 16.77 10.95
CA ARG A 577 -9.85 16.49 9.64
C ARG A 577 -9.77 17.70 8.71
N MET A 578 -10.24 18.86 9.18
CA MET A 578 -10.16 20.11 8.41
C MET A 578 -8.72 20.52 8.11
N GLY A 579 -7.82 20.37 9.07
CA GLY A 579 -6.40 20.67 8.89
C GLY A 579 -5.74 19.81 7.82
N LEU A 580 -6.15 18.55 7.67
CA LEU A 580 -5.63 17.65 6.65
C LEU A 580 -6.19 17.93 5.25
N ILE A 581 -7.46 18.29 5.14
CA ILE A 581 -8.15 18.51 3.86
C ILE A 581 -7.84 19.88 3.27
N SER A 582 -7.95 20.96 4.05
CA SER A 582 -7.85 22.32 3.55
C SER A 582 -6.44 22.71 3.11
N GLY A 583 -6.30 23.63 2.15
CA GLY A 583 -5.03 24.15 1.64
C GLY A 583 -4.17 23.08 0.95
N THR A 584 -4.77 21.99 0.48
CA THR A 584 -4.07 20.90 -0.21
C THR A 584 -4.37 20.94 -1.72
N ALA A 585 -3.35 20.76 -2.53
CA ALA A 585 -3.55 20.61 -3.98
C ALA A 585 -3.78 19.13 -4.33
N ASN A 586 -4.78 18.85 -5.17
CA ASN A 586 -5.17 17.49 -5.55
C ASN A 586 -3.98 16.62 -6.01
N GLY A 587 -3.74 15.52 -5.30
CA GLY A 587 -2.73 14.53 -5.63
C GLY A 587 -1.27 14.99 -5.50
N LYS A 588 -1.03 16.15 -4.87
CA LYS A 588 0.31 16.64 -4.56
C LYS A 588 0.64 16.42 -3.10
N ASP A 589 1.91 16.08 -2.85
CA ASP A 589 2.44 16.01 -1.49
C ASP A 589 2.44 17.39 -0.83
N PHE A 590 2.20 17.44 0.48
CA PHE A 590 2.15 18.70 1.22
C PHE A 590 2.72 18.55 2.63
N ALA A 591 3.28 19.65 3.16
CA ALA A 591 3.71 19.74 4.56
C ALA A 591 2.50 20.00 5.47
N PHE A 592 2.50 19.38 6.65
CA PHE A 592 1.39 19.49 7.60
C PHE A 592 1.81 20.28 8.85
N PRO A 593 1.52 21.60 8.90
CA PRO A 593 1.86 22.46 10.04
C PRO A 593 0.79 22.38 11.16
N LYS A 594 1.25 22.35 12.42
CA LYS A 594 0.40 22.31 13.63
C LYS A 594 -0.56 23.51 13.72
N ASP A 595 -0.13 24.69 13.34
CA ASP A 595 -0.91 25.94 13.44
C ASP A 595 -2.23 25.86 12.65
N LYS A 596 -2.24 25.08 11.59
CA LYS A 596 -3.44 24.85 10.79
C LYS A 596 -4.53 24.14 11.58
N VAL A 597 -4.17 23.12 12.37
CA VAL A 597 -5.11 22.41 13.24
C VAL A 597 -5.64 23.33 14.35
N ILE A 598 -4.77 24.17 14.93
CA ILE A 598 -5.17 25.16 15.94
C ILE A 598 -6.22 26.13 15.36
N SER A 599 -6.07 26.57 14.13
CA SER A 599 -7.03 27.46 13.46
C SER A 599 -8.42 26.81 13.36
N TYR A 600 -8.50 25.53 13.01
CA TYR A 600 -9.78 24.83 12.89
C TYR A 600 -10.39 24.42 14.24
N ARG A 601 -9.59 24.21 15.30
CA ARG A 601 -10.11 24.13 16.67
C ARG A 601 -10.80 25.46 17.06
N ASN A 602 -10.20 26.59 16.71
CA ASN A 602 -10.81 27.91 16.98
C ASN A 602 -12.10 28.09 16.17
N PHE A 603 -12.15 27.56 14.94
CA PHE A 603 -13.35 27.58 14.13
C PHE A 603 -14.48 26.72 14.73
N ALA A 604 -14.20 25.53 15.23
CA ALA A 604 -15.18 24.71 15.94
C ALA A 604 -15.80 25.46 17.13
N ASN A 605 -14.95 26.18 17.90
CA ASN A 605 -15.44 27.02 19.00
C ASN A 605 -16.23 28.25 18.51
N LYS A 606 -15.93 28.81 17.33
CA LYS A 606 -16.71 29.90 16.71
C LYS A 606 -18.11 29.39 16.34
N LEU A 607 -18.22 28.24 15.68
CA LEU A 607 -19.52 27.61 15.37
C LEU A 607 -20.36 27.38 16.62
N TRP A 608 -19.74 26.85 17.65
CA TRP A 608 -20.40 26.63 18.96
C TRP A 608 -20.94 27.93 19.57
N ASN A 609 -20.17 29.01 19.51
CA ASN A 609 -20.60 30.32 20.03
C ASN A 609 -21.71 30.93 19.17
N MET A 610 -21.73 30.71 17.85
CA MET A 610 -22.86 31.11 17.00
C MET A 610 -24.16 30.44 17.41
N ALA A 611 -24.12 29.13 17.69
CA ALA A 611 -25.28 28.38 18.20
C ALA A 611 -25.73 28.93 19.57
N ARG A 612 -24.79 29.20 20.48
CA ARG A 612 -25.09 29.80 21.78
C ARG A 612 -25.74 31.18 21.65
N PHE A 613 -25.21 32.02 20.78
CA PHE A 613 -25.80 33.34 20.49
C PHE A 613 -27.25 33.20 20.03
N MET A 614 -27.48 32.31 19.06
CA MET A 614 -28.82 32.03 18.55
C MET A 614 -29.78 31.59 19.67
N LEU A 615 -29.38 30.62 20.49
CA LEU A 615 -30.19 30.11 21.59
C LEU A 615 -30.54 31.19 22.61
N LEU A 616 -29.56 32.01 23.05
CA LEU A 616 -29.78 33.10 23.98
C LEU A 616 -30.75 34.14 23.44
N MET A 617 -30.65 34.46 22.13
CA MET A 617 -31.56 35.42 21.50
C MET A 617 -32.98 34.86 21.30
N MET A 618 -33.13 33.55 21.22
CA MET A 618 -34.41 32.86 21.05
C MET A 618 -35.13 32.57 22.41
N GLU A 619 -34.42 32.56 23.53
CA GLU A 619 -34.88 32.06 24.81
C GLU A 619 -36.24 32.69 25.28
N GLU A 620 -36.42 33.99 25.02
CA GLU A 620 -37.65 34.70 25.41
C GLU A 620 -38.58 35.04 24.23
N ARG A 621 -38.35 34.40 23.02
CA ARG A 621 -39.06 34.75 21.80
C ARG A 621 -39.64 33.52 21.13
N LYS A 622 -40.86 33.64 20.60
CA LYS A 622 -41.44 32.64 19.70
C LYS A 622 -40.95 32.88 18.30
N VAL A 623 -39.80 32.26 17.94
CA VAL A 623 -39.18 32.39 16.63
C VAL A 623 -39.75 31.32 15.69
N PRO A 624 -40.45 31.71 14.59
CA PRO A 624 -40.95 30.74 13.62
C PRO A 624 -39.81 30.12 12.83
N PHE A 625 -40.03 28.93 12.27
CA PHE A 625 -39.08 28.35 11.34
C PHE A 625 -39.25 28.99 9.95
N TYR A 626 -38.15 29.46 9.34
CA TYR A 626 -38.16 29.99 7.98
C TYR A 626 -38.12 28.84 6.98
N ASP A 627 -39.01 28.94 5.95
CA ASP A 627 -39.21 27.89 4.95
C ASP A 627 -38.19 27.93 3.78
N GLY A 628 -37.27 28.88 3.79
CA GLY A 628 -36.28 29.10 2.70
C GLY A 628 -36.86 29.72 1.43
N LYS A 629 -38.19 29.99 1.35
CA LYS A 629 -38.89 30.40 0.14
C LYS A 629 -39.59 31.75 0.24
N SER A 630 -40.14 32.07 1.40
CA SER A 630 -40.86 33.33 1.61
C SER A 630 -39.95 34.54 1.41
N SER A 631 -40.39 35.51 0.63
CA SER A 631 -39.71 36.79 0.42
C SER A 631 -40.30 37.94 1.25
N LYS A 632 -41.39 37.68 2.01
CA LYS A 632 -42.11 38.69 2.77
C LYS A 632 -41.29 39.21 3.94
N GLY A 633 -41.09 40.51 4.03
CA GLY A 633 -40.36 41.15 5.13
C GLY A 633 -38.85 41.06 5.05
N LEU A 634 -38.27 40.41 4.03
CA LEU A 634 -36.84 40.30 3.88
C LEU A 634 -36.16 41.62 3.58
N GLN A 635 -35.17 41.98 4.39
CA GLN A 635 -34.29 43.10 4.10
C GLN A 635 -33.23 42.77 3.04
N LYS A 636 -32.46 43.72 2.62
CA LYS A 636 -31.41 43.55 1.60
C LYS A 636 -30.38 42.53 2.03
N GLU A 637 -29.94 42.57 3.27
CA GLU A 637 -28.93 41.72 3.89
C GLU A 637 -29.44 40.26 4.00
N ASP A 638 -30.74 40.07 4.28
CA ASP A 638 -31.38 38.75 4.28
C ASP A 638 -31.33 38.10 2.87
N LYS A 639 -31.69 38.87 1.85
CA LYS A 639 -31.61 38.40 0.47
C LYS A 639 -30.18 38.08 0.05
N GLU A 640 -29.25 38.89 0.49
CA GLU A 640 -27.81 38.70 0.18
C GLU A 640 -27.24 37.44 0.85
N ILE A 641 -27.51 37.20 2.14
CA ILE A 641 -27.00 35.98 2.81
C ILE A 641 -27.65 34.71 2.26
N LEU A 642 -28.93 34.74 1.92
CA LEU A 642 -29.63 33.63 1.28
C LEU A 642 -29.07 33.32 -0.13
N ARG A 643 -28.73 34.36 -0.90
CA ARG A 643 -28.09 34.22 -2.21
C ARG A 643 -26.69 33.57 -2.05
N LYS A 644 -25.87 34.11 -1.11
CA LYS A 644 -24.53 33.57 -0.82
C LYS A 644 -24.58 32.13 -0.33
N LEU A 645 -25.56 31.75 0.50
CA LEU A 645 -25.77 30.39 0.92
C LEU A 645 -25.97 29.44 -0.29
N LYS A 646 -26.86 29.79 -1.21
CA LYS A 646 -27.11 29.00 -2.43
C LYS A 646 -25.85 28.86 -3.30
N GLU A 647 -25.11 29.94 -3.47
CA GLU A 647 -23.85 29.94 -4.22
C GLU A 647 -22.80 29.05 -3.55
N THR A 648 -22.71 29.11 -2.22
CA THR A 648 -21.82 28.27 -1.41
C THR A 648 -22.16 26.79 -1.57
N ILE A 649 -23.43 26.40 -1.39
CA ILE A 649 -23.89 25.01 -1.52
C ILE A 649 -23.55 24.49 -2.93
N LYS A 650 -23.87 25.28 -3.97
CA LYS A 650 -23.55 24.91 -5.36
C LYS A 650 -22.03 24.74 -5.55
N SER A 651 -21.22 25.66 -5.07
CA SER A 651 -19.76 25.61 -5.19
C SER A 651 -19.16 24.39 -4.48
N VAL A 652 -19.66 24.06 -3.27
CA VAL A 652 -19.25 22.87 -2.52
C VAL A 652 -19.61 21.61 -3.30
N ASN A 653 -20.85 21.50 -3.83
CA ASN A 653 -21.26 20.38 -4.66
C ASN A 653 -20.37 20.21 -5.90
N ASP A 654 -20.17 21.28 -6.65
CA ASP A 654 -19.34 21.27 -7.87
C ASP A 654 -17.90 20.87 -7.59
N SER A 655 -17.40 21.22 -6.41
CA SER A 655 -16.04 20.85 -5.97
C SER A 655 -15.95 19.39 -5.54
N LEU A 656 -16.93 18.89 -4.78
CA LEU A 656 -16.97 17.49 -4.35
C LEU A 656 -17.17 16.53 -5.54
N GLU A 657 -18.02 16.86 -6.51
CA GLU A 657 -18.18 16.08 -7.75
C GLU A 657 -16.89 15.97 -8.58
N LYS A 658 -15.96 16.91 -8.40
CA LYS A 658 -14.66 16.94 -9.08
C LYS A 658 -13.50 16.50 -8.18
N TYR A 659 -13.80 15.97 -7.00
CA TYR A 659 -12.80 15.58 -5.98
C TYR A 659 -11.88 16.74 -5.55
N ARG A 660 -12.39 17.97 -5.51
CA ARG A 660 -11.68 19.16 -5.05
C ARG A 660 -12.02 19.45 -3.58
N PHE A 661 -11.58 18.55 -2.70
CA PHE A 661 -11.94 18.55 -1.28
C PHE A 661 -11.52 19.83 -0.54
N SER A 662 -10.32 20.34 -0.81
CA SER A 662 -9.82 21.58 -0.20
C SER A 662 -10.71 22.77 -0.57
N GLU A 663 -11.03 22.94 -1.86
CA GLU A 663 -11.89 24.02 -2.32
C GLU A 663 -13.29 23.93 -1.68
N ALA A 664 -13.85 22.73 -1.57
CA ALA A 664 -15.15 22.52 -0.93
C ALA A 664 -15.11 22.89 0.56
N ALA A 665 -14.10 22.43 1.29
CA ALA A 665 -13.93 22.70 2.72
C ALA A 665 -13.72 24.20 2.99
N GLU A 666 -12.86 24.85 2.21
CA GLU A 666 -12.59 26.30 2.35
C GLU A 666 -13.80 27.15 1.99
N THR A 667 -14.55 26.78 0.95
CA THR A 667 -15.80 27.46 0.58
C THR A 667 -16.81 27.41 1.73
N ALA A 668 -17.03 26.24 2.33
CA ALA A 668 -17.93 26.09 3.48
C ALA A 668 -17.42 26.87 4.70
N TYR A 669 -16.10 26.81 4.99
CA TYR A 669 -15.46 27.54 6.06
C TYR A 669 -15.65 29.06 5.93
N HIS A 670 -15.32 29.63 4.76
CA HIS A 670 -15.41 31.08 4.52
C HIS A 670 -16.86 31.60 4.61
N PHE A 671 -17.82 30.83 4.11
CA PHE A 671 -19.21 31.19 4.27
C PHE A 671 -19.61 31.29 5.76
N MET A 672 -19.27 30.29 6.56
CA MET A 672 -19.63 30.26 7.98
C MET A 672 -18.85 31.30 8.81
N TRP A 673 -17.57 31.54 8.51
CA TRP A 673 -16.73 32.47 9.26
C TRP A 673 -16.93 33.92 8.85
N ASP A 674 -16.83 34.22 7.55
CA ASP A 674 -16.78 35.58 7.06
C ASP A 674 -18.19 36.14 6.81
N GLU A 675 -19.02 35.41 6.10
CA GLU A 675 -20.31 35.88 5.68
C GLU A 675 -21.36 35.78 6.80
N LEU A 676 -21.46 34.66 7.46
CA LEU A 676 -22.45 34.44 8.50
C LEU A 676 -22.01 35.03 9.85
N ALA A 677 -20.84 34.61 10.36
CA ALA A 677 -20.42 35.01 11.72
C ALA A 677 -19.89 36.40 11.85
N SER A 678 -19.17 36.92 10.85
CA SER A 678 -18.54 38.24 10.92
C SER A 678 -19.41 39.36 10.34
N SER A 679 -20.36 39.03 9.47
CA SER A 679 -21.21 40.00 8.78
C SER A 679 -22.69 39.89 9.18
N TYR A 680 -23.35 38.80 8.88
CA TYR A 680 -24.81 38.69 9.03
C TYR A 680 -25.27 38.68 10.51
N ILE A 681 -24.52 38.08 11.43
CA ILE A 681 -24.84 38.10 12.86
C ILE A 681 -24.87 39.52 13.41
N GLU A 682 -23.97 40.42 12.99
CA GLU A 682 -23.99 41.81 13.45
C GLU A 682 -25.24 42.50 12.96
N HIS A 683 -25.66 42.30 11.72
CA HIS A 683 -26.94 42.79 11.22
C HIS A 683 -28.14 42.27 12.03
N VAL A 684 -28.17 40.99 12.39
CA VAL A 684 -29.25 40.39 13.25
C VAL A 684 -29.33 41.08 14.61
N LYS A 685 -28.19 41.49 15.19
CA LYS A 685 -28.16 42.16 16.48
C LYS A 685 -28.84 43.56 16.48
N ASP A 686 -28.79 44.26 15.38
CA ASP A 686 -29.29 45.63 15.28
C ASP A 686 -30.72 45.73 14.73
N ARG A 687 -31.36 44.62 14.38
CA ARG A 687 -32.71 44.58 13.81
C ARG A 687 -33.83 44.78 14.86
N ASP A 688 -34.90 45.48 14.47
CA ASP A 688 -36.10 45.67 15.28
C ASP A 688 -37.00 44.43 15.20
N ASP A 689 -37.13 43.79 14.03
CA ASP A 689 -37.93 42.58 13.76
C ASP A 689 -37.12 41.30 14.10
N LYS A 690 -36.72 41.19 15.37
CA LYS A 690 -35.85 40.11 15.89
C LYS A 690 -36.32 38.70 15.54
N GLU A 691 -37.64 38.44 15.56
CA GLU A 691 -38.18 37.13 15.31
C GLU A 691 -37.93 36.68 13.88
N LEU A 692 -38.14 37.56 12.90
CA LEU A 692 -37.85 37.24 11.47
C LEU A 692 -36.33 37.12 11.26
N ALA A 693 -35.54 38.02 11.82
CA ALA A 693 -34.07 37.98 11.70
C ALA A 693 -33.50 36.69 12.25
N LEU A 694 -33.94 36.22 13.44
CA LEU A 694 -33.51 34.97 14.06
C LEU A 694 -34.01 33.74 13.30
N SER A 695 -35.21 33.80 12.71
CA SER A 695 -35.76 32.75 11.85
C SER A 695 -34.88 32.50 10.63
N ILE A 696 -34.48 33.58 9.94
CA ILE A 696 -33.59 33.53 8.78
C ILE A 696 -32.19 33.07 9.21
N PHE A 697 -31.65 33.64 10.31
CA PHE A 697 -30.34 33.25 10.82
C PHE A 697 -30.28 31.76 11.18
N ARG A 698 -31.31 31.21 11.86
CA ARG A 698 -31.39 29.77 12.14
C ARG A 698 -31.35 28.95 10.86
N TYR A 699 -32.17 29.31 9.87
CA TYR A 699 -32.20 28.60 8.58
C TYR A 699 -30.83 28.59 7.90
N VAL A 700 -30.22 29.75 7.74
CA VAL A 700 -28.90 29.88 7.09
C VAL A 700 -27.82 29.14 7.86
N PHE A 701 -27.88 29.19 9.21
CA PHE A 701 -26.92 28.51 10.06
C PHE A 701 -27.08 26.98 9.95
N VAL A 702 -28.30 26.45 9.96
CA VAL A 702 -28.58 25.01 9.83
C VAL A 702 -28.14 24.48 8.47
N GLU A 703 -28.48 25.18 7.37
CA GLU A 703 -28.05 24.76 6.03
C GLU A 703 -26.53 24.84 5.87
N GLY A 704 -25.89 25.83 6.50
CA GLY A 704 -24.45 25.92 6.62
C GLY A 704 -23.82 24.77 7.44
N LEU A 705 -24.45 24.37 8.57
CA LEU A 705 -24.02 23.19 9.34
C LEU A 705 -24.12 21.90 8.52
N LYS A 706 -25.22 21.70 7.78
CA LYS A 706 -25.40 20.54 6.88
C LYS A 706 -24.27 20.50 5.83
N THR A 707 -23.97 21.66 5.22
CA THR A 707 -22.89 21.79 4.21
C THR A 707 -21.50 21.46 4.81
N LEU A 708 -21.27 21.84 6.07
CA LEU A 708 -20.00 21.63 6.77
C LEU A 708 -19.88 20.23 7.42
N HIS A 709 -21.01 19.55 7.69
CA HIS A 709 -21.05 18.29 8.42
C HIS A 709 -20.10 17.19 7.86
N PRO A 710 -19.95 16.97 6.56
CA PRO A 710 -18.99 15.99 6.04
C PRO A 710 -17.55 16.24 6.48
N PHE A 711 -17.17 17.50 6.68
CA PHE A 711 -15.81 17.90 7.05
C PHE A 711 -15.56 17.93 8.56
N MET A 712 -16.55 18.42 9.32
CA MET A 712 -16.50 18.60 10.79
C MET A 712 -17.71 17.94 11.48
N PRO A 713 -17.80 16.61 11.43
CA PRO A 713 -19.02 15.91 11.83
C PRO A 713 -19.37 16.02 13.33
N PHE A 714 -18.37 16.08 14.20
CA PHE A 714 -18.63 16.09 15.64
C PHE A 714 -19.22 17.41 16.14
N VAL A 715 -18.61 18.53 15.82
CA VAL A 715 -19.09 19.84 16.30
C VAL A 715 -20.44 20.19 15.68
N THR A 716 -20.64 19.85 14.41
CA THR A 716 -21.91 20.09 13.71
C THR A 716 -23.04 19.25 14.30
N GLU A 717 -22.79 17.97 14.57
CA GLU A 717 -23.76 17.09 15.24
C GLU A 717 -24.00 17.54 16.69
N ALA A 718 -22.94 17.88 17.45
CA ALA A 718 -23.08 18.38 18.80
C ALA A 718 -23.92 19.65 18.88
N ILE A 719 -23.76 20.58 17.93
CA ILE A 719 -24.62 21.76 17.80
C ILE A 719 -26.04 21.35 17.47
N TRP A 720 -26.22 20.44 16.49
CA TRP A 720 -27.52 19.93 16.08
C TRP A 720 -28.32 19.33 17.24
N GLN A 721 -27.66 18.60 18.14
CA GLN A 721 -28.30 18.02 19.34
C GLN A 721 -28.76 19.07 20.37
N ASN A 722 -28.30 20.31 20.27
CA ASN A 722 -28.60 21.38 21.22
C ASN A 722 -29.56 22.46 20.71
N ILE A 723 -29.80 22.54 19.39
CA ILE A 723 -30.66 23.57 18.80
C ILE A 723 -32.10 23.08 18.64
N PRO A 724 -33.10 23.98 18.67
CA PRO A 724 -34.49 23.63 18.41
C PRO A 724 -34.66 23.02 17.03
N LYS A 725 -35.44 21.95 16.92
CA LYS A 725 -35.73 21.25 15.67
C LYS A 725 -37.18 21.46 15.25
N ASP A 726 -37.40 21.52 13.94
CA ASP A 726 -38.73 21.41 13.35
C ASP A 726 -39.22 19.94 13.43
N ASN A 727 -40.53 19.73 13.34
CA ASN A 727 -41.14 18.39 13.36
C ASN A 727 -40.66 17.49 12.20
N GLU A 728 -40.23 18.08 11.08
CA GLU A 728 -39.72 17.36 9.90
C GLU A 728 -38.21 17.10 9.96
N GLU A 729 -37.48 17.75 10.86
CA GLU A 729 -36.02 17.60 11.00
C GLU A 729 -35.66 16.31 11.75
N PRO A 730 -34.74 15.50 11.25
CA PRO A 730 -34.37 14.22 11.87
C PRO A 730 -33.61 14.42 13.19
N GLU A 731 -33.62 13.42 14.04
CA GLU A 731 -32.86 13.41 15.29
C GLU A 731 -31.34 13.61 15.05
N ILE A 732 -30.81 12.98 14.03
CA ILE A 732 -29.38 12.96 13.69
C ILE A 732 -29.13 13.83 12.45
N LEU A 733 -28.17 14.75 12.49
CA LEU A 733 -27.83 15.66 11.41
C LEU A 733 -27.44 14.91 10.12
N LEU A 734 -26.69 13.82 10.23
CA LEU A 734 -26.27 12.97 9.11
C LEU A 734 -27.47 12.40 8.32
N ASN A 735 -28.65 12.28 8.94
CA ASN A 735 -29.87 11.81 8.29
C ASN A 735 -30.71 12.93 7.66
N SER A 736 -30.28 14.19 7.79
CA SER A 736 -30.88 15.32 7.11
C SER A 736 -30.62 15.25 5.60
N ALA A 737 -31.56 15.80 4.80
CA ALA A 737 -31.32 16.00 3.39
C ALA A 737 -30.18 17.02 3.16
N TRP A 738 -29.36 16.76 2.14
CA TRP A 738 -28.34 17.71 1.70
C TRP A 738 -29.02 19.00 1.22
N PRO A 739 -28.44 20.19 1.53
CA PRO A 739 -28.99 21.47 1.07
C PRO A 739 -29.08 21.58 -0.45
N GLU A 740 -30.17 22.23 -0.95
CA GLU A 740 -30.40 22.47 -2.38
C GLU A 740 -29.99 23.89 -2.83
#